data_1a009cef3971d533455d827ad7279f73
#
_entry.id   1a009cef3971d533455d827ad7279f73
#
_cell.length_a   1.000
_cell.length_b   1.000
_cell.length_c   1.000
_cell.angle_alpha   90.00
_cell.angle_beta   90.00
_cell.angle_gamma   90.00
#
_symmetry.space_group_name_H-M   'P 1'
#
loop_
_entity.id
_entity.type
_entity.pdbx_description
1 polymer ?
#
loop_
_entity_poly.entity_id
_entity_poly.type
_entity_poly.pdbx_seq_one_letter_code
_entity_poly.pdbx_strand_id
1 'polypeptide(L)'
;MSEKRVVVALAGNPNCGKTTLFNNLTGMRQHVGNWPGKTVAIERKDGKATYDGTTLEIVDLPGTYSLSSRSLEEEIAVEYLLTEKPDVVVNIIDAAHLERNLYLTLQLIELGVPLIVALNLNRYADSEGIIIDTKKLSAMLGVPVVRIEAIDNTGKDQLIQEILGGAVPSTHPPHYGDEVEKHLAELTDALPNYSRWDIIQNLIHGASEDMPSAAKSRIESTRKHLTEMFGTSTQEIFADQRYGYIAGILHDAVHYHKDSGGKNQSERIDRIVTNKWLGFPIFLVVMYLVFQIVFAVGDPFIGWIETIFGDAAVFVGEVLGPSMPDWAVSFICDGVIAGVGSVVVFLPNILLMFLLLAILEDSGYLARVAVIMDQIMHKIGLHGKSFIPMILGFGCRVPAVMGARTLETERERKLTVLMTPYMACSARLPVFVLLVGAFFAPQLQGAVMFSIYLLGIIVALIVGLIMQKTVMKGESSSFVIEMPPYRIPTIKGVILHAVEHGGLFLRKAGLIIFPAVLLIWLLATLPYGVEYGSSESIIGMIGEAIAPIFAPLGWGIPEAAVAVIMGLLAKETVVASLGTLFGVGEEMLGETLVNVFTPLSAYSLMVFVLLYMPCLAAMLTIKQETSWRFATGAAVLMCVVAWVVSCIVYQGGVLLGFG
;
A
#
# COMPACT_ATOMS: atom_id res chain seq x y z
N MET A 1 -40.91 -28.64 3.46
CA MET A 1 -40.94 -27.25 3.97
C MET A 1 -39.76 -26.54 3.30
N SER A 2 -39.98 -25.49 2.51
CA SER A 2 -38.87 -24.74 1.95
C SER A 2 -38.12 -24.09 3.11
N GLU A 3 -36.84 -24.36 3.25
CA GLU A 3 -35.98 -23.63 4.20
C GLU A 3 -36.10 -22.12 3.91
N LYS A 4 -36.56 -21.39 4.91
CA LYS A 4 -36.63 -19.94 4.80
C LYS A 4 -35.17 -19.41 4.74
N ARG A 5 -34.84 -18.74 3.65
CA ARG A 5 -33.50 -18.15 3.41
C ARG A 5 -33.60 -16.65 3.51
N VAL A 6 -32.64 -16.02 4.18
CA VAL A 6 -32.50 -14.57 4.30
C VAL A 6 -31.08 -14.19 3.92
N VAL A 7 -30.92 -13.29 2.95
CA VAL A 7 -29.61 -12.77 2.50
C VAL A 7 -29.30 -11.50 3.29
N VAL A 8 -28.18 -11.52 4.02
CA VAL A 8 -27.75 -10.43 4.89
C VAL A 8 -26.44 -9.87 4.36
N ALA A 9 -26.38 -8.59 4.04
CA ALA A 9 -25.15 -7.90 3.70
C ALA A 9 -24.61 -7.13 4.91
N LEU A 10 -23.33 -7.33 5.24
CA LEU A 10 -22.66 -6.56 6.28
C LEU A 10 -21.95 -5.36 5.64
N ALA A 11 -22.36 -4.16 5.99
CA ALA A 11 -21.73 -2.90 5.59
C ALA A 11 -21.11 -2.21 6.80
N GLY A 12 -20.20 -1.28 6.59
CA GLY A 12 -19.61 -0.48 7.66
C GLY A 12 -18.24 0.05 7.30
N ASN A 13 -17.81 1.04 8.06
CA ASN A 13 -16.51 1.66 7.88
C ASN A 13 -15.37 0.66 8.17
N PRO A 14 -14.18 0.85 7.60
CA PRO A 14 -13.00 0.12 8.03
C PRO A 14 -12.80 0.19 9.55
N ASN A 15 -12.37 -0.91 10.17
CA ASN A 15 -12.08 -1.03 11.60
C ASN A 15 -13.28 -0.88 12.58
N CYS A 16 -14.53 -0.84 12.11
CA CYS A 16 -15.72 -0.81 12.99
C CYS A 16 -16.05 -2.18 13.62
N GLY A 17 -15.29 -3.25 13.29
CA GLY A 17 -15.53 -4.61 13.83
C GLY A 17 -16.37 -5.51 12.92
N LYS A 18 -16.53 -5.17 11.64
CA LYS A 18 -17.34 -5.88 10.64
C LYS A 18 -16.94 -7.36 10.48
N THR A 19 -15.66 -7.63 10.21
CA THR A 19 -15.13 -9.00 10.05
C THR A 19 -15.24 -9.81 11.36
N THR A 20 -15.10 -9.17 12.53
CA THR A 20 -15.31 -9.83 13.82
C THR A 20 -16.76 -10.29 13.97
N LEU A 21 -17.72 -9.41 13.66
CA LEU A 21 -19.13 -9.75 13.68
C LEU A 21 -19.47 -10.85 12.67
N PHE A 22 -18.93 -10.78 11.44
CA PHE A 22 -19.10 -11.81 10.41
C PHE A 22 -18.64 -13.19 10.92
N ASN A 23 -17.45 -13.29 11.49
CA ASN A 23 -16.91 -14.54 12.03
C ASN A 23 -17.78 -15.08 13.17
N ASN A 24 -18.31 -14.21 14.01
CA ASN A 24 -19.18 -14.58 15.13
C ASN A 24 -20.57 -15.06 14.66
N LEU A 25 -21.12 -14.45 13.63
CA LEU A 25 -22.41 -14.87 13.07
C LEU A 25 -22.30 -16.20 12.33
N THR A 26 -21.21 -16.41 11.56
CA THR A 26 -21.01 -17.60 10.72
C THR A 26 -20.33 -18.76 11.45
N GLY A 27 -19.85 -18.57 12.68
CA GLY A 27 -19.09 -19.57 13.42
C GLY A 27 -17.78 -19.98 12.72
N MET A 28 -17.12 -19.05 12.01
CA MET A 28 -15.93 -19.25 11.17
C MET A 28 -16.17 -20.18 9.95
N ARG A 29 -17.41 -20.50 9.61
CA ARG A 29 -17.79 -21.23 8.40
C ARG A 29 -17.92 -20.24 7.25
N GLN A 30 -16.79 -19.82 6.69
CA GLN A 30 -16.73 -18.84 5.60
C GLN A 30 -16.19 -19.47 4.33
N HIS A 31 -16.68 -19.00 3.19
CA HIS A 31 -16.09 -19.22 1.88
C HIS A 31 -15.40 -17.91 1.49
N VAL A 32 -14.10 -17.99 1.15
CA VAL A 32 -13.31 -16.84 0.72
C VAL A 32 -13.06 -16.95 -0.78
N GLY A 33 -13.45 -15.93 -1.52
CA GLY A 33 -13.23 -15.81 -2.96
C GLY A 33 -12.87 -14.39 -3.32
N ASN A 34 -12.81 -14.10 -4.60
CA ASN A 34 -12.63 -12.74 -5.11
C ASN A 34 -13.93 -12.22 -5.72
N TRP A 35 -14.16 -10.92 -5.65
CA TRP A 35 -15.27 -10.29 -6.34
C TRP A 35 -15.10 -10.46 -7.85
N PRO A 36 -16.13 -10.98 -8.55
CA PRO A 36 -16.03 -11.26 -9.98
C PRO A 36 -15.89 -9.97 -10.81
N GLY A 37 -15.18 -10.05 -11.93
CA GLY A 37 -15.09 -8.96 -12.92
C GLY A 37 -14.14 -7.80 -12.55
N LYS A 38 -13.42 -7.86 -11.42
CA LYS A 38 -12.49 -6.79 -11.01
C LYS A 38 -11.04 -7.18 -11.27
N THR A 39 -10.24 -6.22 -11.71
CA THR A 39 -8.83 -6.41 -12.10
C THR A 39 -7.91 -6.61 -10.89
N VAL A 40 -8.31 -6.12 -9.72
CA VAL A 40 -7.61 -6.26 -8.43
C VAL A 40 -8.36 -7.27 -7.58
N ALA A 41 -7.64 -8.19 -6.94
CA ALA A 41 -8.22 -9.20 -6.06
C ALA A 41 -8.69 -8.55 -4.74
N ILE A 42 -9.99 -8.22 -4.66
CA ILE A 42 -10.64 -7.87 -3.40
C ILE A 42 -11.32 -9.13 -2.88
N GLU A 43 -11.04 -9.49 -1.63
CA GLU A 43 -11.60 -10.68 -1.01
C GLU A 43 -13.12 -10.53 -0.81
N ARG A 44 -13.85 -11.54 -1.28
CA ARG A 44 -15.28 -11.73 -0.97
C ARG A 44 -15.40 -12.82 0.09
N LYS A 45 -16.10 -12.53 1.16
CA LYS A 45 -16.37 -13.49 2.24
C LYS A 45 -17.87 -13.73 2.33
N ASP A 46 -18.26 -14.97 2.09
CA ASP A 46 -19.64 -15.42 2.22
C ASP A 46 -19.71 -16.49 3.32
N GLY A 47 -20.72 -16.45 4.14
CA GLY A 47 -20.91 -17.40 5.21
C GLY A 47 -22.38 -17.79 5.37
N LYS A 48 -22.62 -18.98 5.91
CA LYS A 48 -23.99 -19.48 6.19
C LYS A 48 -24.10 -19.85 7.66
N ALA A 49 -25.23 -19.47 8.26
CA ALA A 49 -25.58 -19.86 9.61
C ALA A 49 -27.07 -20.14 9.70
N THR A 50 -27.49 -21.06 10.56
CA THR A 50 -28.90 -21.39 10.76
C THR A 50 -29.33 -20.96 12.16
N TYR A 51 -30.37 -20.13 12.23
CA TYR A 51 -30.96 -19.63 13.45
C TYR A 51 -32.48 -19.85 13.38
N ASP A 52 -33.05 -20.47 14.39
CA ASP A 52 -34.52 -20.75 14.49
C ASP A 52 -35.13 -21.37 13.21
N GLY A 53 -34.40 -22.29 12.56
CA GLY A 53 -34.82 -22.95 11.33
C GLY A 53 -34.79 -22.10 10.06
N THR A 54 -34.25 -20.86 10.14
CA THR A 54 -34.01 -19.98 9.01
C THR A 54 -32.50 -19.96 8.69
N THR A 55 -32.15 -20.16 7.43
CA THR A 55 -30.77 -20.07 6.97
C THR A 55 -30.43 -18.63 6.58
N LEU A 56 -29.48 -18.01 7.31
CA LEU A 56 -28.91 -16.71 6.99
C LEU A 56 -27.72 -16.92 6.05
N GLU A 57 -27.74 -16.30 4.89
CA GLU A 57 -26.58 -16.17 4.02
C GLU A 57 -25.97 -14.78 4.19
N ILE A 58 -24.79 -14.73 4.79
CA ILE A 58 -24.14 -13.50 5.22
C ILE A 58 -23.01 -13.19 4.26
N VAL A 59 -23.04 -11.99 3.68
CA VAL A 59 -22.01 -11.48 2.76
C VAL A 59 -21.29 -10.30 3.43
N ASP A 60 -19.96 -10.39 3.55
CA ASP A 60 -19.12 -9.30 4.07
C ASP A 60 -18.74 -8.37 2.93
N LEU A 61 -19.34 -7.17 2.88
CA LEU A 61 -18.98 -6.14 1.90
C LEU A 61 -17.62 -5.52 2.25
N PRO A 62 -16.86 -5.00 1.27
CA PRO A 62 -15.68 -4.22 1.57
C PRO A 62 -15.96 -3.08 2.53
N GLY A 63 -15.01 -2.77 3.42
CA GLY A 63 -15.15 -1.63 4.34
C GLY A 63 -15.04 -0.32 3.59
N THR A 64 -16.08 0.52 3.66
CA THR A 64 -16.15 1.80 2.94
C THR A 64 -16.58 2.92 3.86
N TYR A 65 -16.16 4.13 3.55
CA TYR A 65 -16.57 5.33 4.29
C TYR A 65 -17.76 6.03 3.64
N SER A 66 -17.95 5.79 2.35
CA SER A 66 -19.03 6.35 1.56
C SER A 66 -19.43 5.41 0.42
N LEU A 67 -20.52 5.72 -0.27
CA LEU A 67 -21.00 5.04 -1.47
C LEU A 67 -20.84 5.95 -2.69
N SER A 68 -19.73 6.70 -2.76
CA SER A 68 -19.48 7.67 -3.83
C SER A 68 -18.90 7.07 -5.11
N SER A 69 -18.65 5.75 -5.12
CA SER A 69 -18.06 5.00 -6.26
C SER A 69 -16.69 5.54 -6.73
N ARG A 70 -15.92 6.11 -5.80
CA ARG A 70 -14.57 6.63 -6.08
C ARG A 70 -13.48 5.59 -5.87
N SER A 71 -13.64 4.74 -4.87
CA SER A 71 -12.76 3.59 -4.65
C SER A 71 -13.37 2.32 -5.23
N LEU A 72 -12.53 1.33 -5.50
CA LEU A 72 -12.98 0.04 -6.01
C LEU A 72 -13.87 -0.68 -4.97
N GLU A 73 -13.57 -0.50 -3.69
CA GLU A 73 -14.35 -1.02 -2.57
C GLU A 73 -15.76 -0.42 -2.52
N GLU A 74 -15.86 0.90 -2.71
CA GLU A 74 -17.15 1.61 -2.77
C GLU A 74 -17.96 1.16 -3.99
N GLU A 75 -17.32 1.05 -5.16
CA GLU A 75 -17.96 0.57 -6.39
C GLU A 75 -18.55 -0.83 -6.21
N ILE A 76 -17.79 -1.76 -5.60
CA ILE A 76 -18.24 -3.12 -5.33
C ILE A 76 -19.42 -3.12 -4.36
N ALA A 77 -19.36 -2.32 -3.28
CA ALA A 77 -20.44 -2.26 -2.31
C ALA A 77 -21.73 -1.73 -2.93
N VAL A 78 -21.65 -0.65 -3.72
CA VAL A 78 -22.81 -0.07 -4.42
C VAL A 78 -23.36 -1.05 -5.45
N GLU A 79 -22.50 -1.64 -6.29
CA GLU A 79 -22.90 -2.60 -7.32
C GLU A 79 -23.65 -3.80 -6.68
N TYR A 80 -23.11 -4.35 -5.58
CA TYR A 80 -23.73 -5.46 -4.87
C TYR A 80 -25.12 -5.08 -4.31
N LEU A 81 -25.23 -3.93 -3.64
CA LEU A 81 -26.48 -3.49 -3.03
C LEU A 81 -27.58 -3.21 -4.08
N LEU A 82 -27.20 -2.70 -5.26
CA LEU A 82 -28.15 -2.41 -6.34
C LEU A 82 -28.57 -3.65 -7.14
N THR A 83 -27.63 -4.60 -7.37
CA THR A 83 -27.87 -5.78 -8.23
C THR A 83 -28.43 -6.96 -7.44
N GLU A 84 -27.81 -7.31 -6.32
CA GLU A 84 -28.20 -8.51 -5.54
C GLU A 84 -29.36 -8.26 -4.58
N LYS A 85 -29.61 -6.99 -4.22
CA LYS A 85 -30.73 -6.54 -3.38
C LYS A 85 -30.93 -7.43 -2.15
N PRO A 86 -30.01 -7.44 -1.18
CA PRO A 86 -30.10 -8.27 0.00
C PRO A 86 -31.38 -7.99 0.79
N ASP A 87 -31.91 -9.03 1.47
CA ASP A 87 -33.12 -8.90 2.29
C ASP A 87 -32.92 -7.95 3.47
N VAL A 88 -31.68 -7.90 4.00
CA VAL A 88 -31.28 -7.03 5.13
C VAL A 88 -29.86 -6.55 4.94
N VAL A 89 -29.61 -5.26 5.16
CA VAL A 89 -28.27 -4.67 5.30
C VAL A 89 -28.04 -4.37 6.77
N VAL A 90 -26.99 -4.94 7.35
CA VAL A 90 -26.53 -4.61 8.70
C VAL A 90 -25.35 -3.67 8.59
N ASN A 91 -25.54 -2.40 8.94
CA ASN A 91 -24.48 -1.42 8.99
C ASN A 91 -23.84 -1.38 10.37
N ILE A 92 -22.58 -1.81 10.46
CA ILE A 92 -21.79 -1.79 11.70
C ILE A 92 -21.13 -0.44 11.85
N ILE A 93 -21.45 0.27 12.96
CA ILE A 93 -20.93 1.60 13.26
C ILE A 93 -20.15 1.60 14.57
N ASP A 94 -19.09 2.40 14.62
CA ASP A 94 -18.28 2.63 15.81
C ASP A 94 -18.95 3.68 16.71
N ALA A 95 -19.32 3.28 17.93
CA ALA A 95 -19.97 4.14 18.91
C ALA A 95 -19.13 5.35 19.32
N ALA A 96 -17.80 5.23 19.31
CA ALA A 96 -16.91 6.32 19.68
C ALA A 96 -16.72 7.35 18.55
N HIS A 97 -17.02 6.95 17.30
CA HIS A 97 -16.82 7.79 16.12
C HIS A 97 -18.11 7.90 15.28
N LEU A 98 -19.23 8.18 15.94
CA LEU A 98 -20.56 8.19 15.33
C LEU A 98 -20.66 9.14 14.15
N GLU A 99 -20.19 10.38 14.27
CA GLU A 99 -20.31 11.41 13.23
C GLU A 99 -19.91 10.88 11.86
N ARG A 100 -18.78 10.24 11.82
CA ARG A 100 -18.23 9.69 10.60
C ARG A 100 -18.94 8.43 10.10
N ASN A 101 -19.30 7.55 11.02
CA ASN A 101 -19.96 6.29 10.66
C ASN A 101 -21.40 6.53 10.18
N LEU A 102 -22.06 7.56 10.68
CA LEU A 102 -23.40 7.94 10.24
C LEU A 102 -23.41 8.47 8.80
N TYR A 103 -22.29 8.94 8.25
CA TYR A 103 -22.22 9.38 6.85
C TYR A 103 -22.58 8.24 5.89
N LEU A 104 -21.97 7.06 6.08
CA LEU A 104 -22.33 5.85 5.31
C LEU A 104 -23.77 5.41 5.62
N THR A 105 -24.20 5.49 6.88
CA THR A 105 -25.57 5.16 7.27
C THR A 105 -26.60 5.99 6.51
N LEU A 106 -26.40 7.31 6.39
CA LEU A 106 -27.28 8.18 5.63
C LEU A 106 -27.33 7.82 4.15
N GLN A 107 -26.20 7.47 3.56
CA GLN A 107 -26.15 7.05 2.16
C GLN A 107 -26.86 5.72 1.92
N LEU A 108 -26.80 4.76 2.87
CA LEU A 108 -27.58 3.52 2.83
C LEU A 108 -29.08 3.81 2.95
N ILE A 109 -29.48 4.79 3.78
CA ILE A 109 -30.86 5.25 3.86
C ILE A 109 -31.31 5.92 2.54
N GLU A 110 -30.47 6.77 1.95
CA GLU A 110 -30.74 7.37 0.63
C GLU A 110 -30.91 6.34 -0.48
N LEU A 111 -30.10 5.27 -0.43
CA LEU A 111 -30.16 4.15 -1.37
C LEU A 111 -31.48 3.35 -1.23
N GLY A 112 -32.15 3.46 -0.08
CA GLY A 112 -33.44 2.81 0.16
C GLY A 112 -33.34 1.33 0.47
N VAL A 113 -32.22 0.83 1.00
CA VAL A 113 -32.05 -0.57 1.39
C VAL A 113 -32.70 -0.88 2.74
N PRO A 114 -33.21 -2.13 2.98
CA PRO A 114 -33.66 -2.56 4.29
C PRO A 114 -32.50 -2.57 5.28
N LEU A 115 -32.51 -1.69 6.28
CA LEU A 115 -31.34 -1.36 7.09
C LEU A 115 -31.53 -1.63 8.58
N ILE A 116 -30.52 -2.24 9.22
CA ILE A 116 -30.36 -2.32 10.67
C ILE A 116 -29.00 -1.73 11.02
N VAL A 117 -28.93 -0.89 12.03
CA VAL A 117 -27.69 -0.32 12.55
C VAL A 117 -27.21 -1.14 13.74
N ALA A 118 -26.00 -1.70 13.64
CA ALA A 118 -25.33 -2.41 14.71
C ALA A 118 -24.27 -1.50 15.36
N LEU A 119 -24.57 -0.95 16.53
CA LEU A 119 -23.70 -0.05 17.28
C LEU A 119 -22.66 -0.86 18.06
N ASN A 120 -21.43 -0.85 17.61
CA ASN A 120 -20.30 -1.61 18.17
C ASN A 120 -19.31 -0.71 18.95
N LEU A 121 -18.43 -1.31 19.74
CA LEU A 121 -17.42 -0.60 20.54
C LEU A 121 -18.02 0.34 21.62
N ASN A 122 -19.16 -0.02 22.15
CA ASN A 122 -19.87 0.79 23.14
C ASN A 122 -19.07 0.95 24.44
N ARG A 123 -18.36 -0.12 24.89
CA ARG A 123 -17.54 -0.04 26.10
C ARG A 123 -16.42 1.01 25.96
N TYR A 124 -15.87 1.13 24.77
CA TYR A 124 -14.88 2.16 24.50
C TYR A 124 -15.53 3.55 24.51
N ALA A 125 -16.68 3.72 23.86
CA ALA A 125 -17.43 4.97 23.90
C ALA A 125 -17.85 5.35 25.34
N ASP A 126 -18.37 4.40 26.11
CA ASP A 126 -18.74 4.61 27.52
C ASP A 126 -17.52 5.02 28.37
N SER A 127 -16.31 4.46 28.10
CA SER A 127 -15.06 4.84 28.78
C SER A 127 -14.57 6.24 28.43
N GLU A 128 -14.92 6.73 27.23
CA GLU A 128 -14.64 8.10 26.78
C GLU A 128 -15.74 9.10 27.26
N GLY A 129 -16.71 8.62 28.02
CA GLY A 129 -17.82 9.44 28.52
C GLY A 129 -18.88 9.79 27.47
N ILE A 130 -18.93 9.03 26.38
CA ILE A 130 -19.90 9.19 25.29
C ILE A 130 -21.12 8.30 25.60
N ILE A 131 -22.24 8.89 25.94
CA ILE A 131 -23.49 8.20 26.23
C ILE A 131 -24.44 8.38 25.05
N ILE A 132 -24.83 7.26 24.41
CA ILE A 132 -25.67 7.27 23.22
C ILE A 132 -27.08 6.76 23.58
N ASP A 133 -28.08 7.59 23.34
CA ASP A 133 -29.49 7.20 23.42
C ASP A 133 -29.89 6.47 22.13
N THR A 134 -29.80 5.15 22.16
CA THR A 134 -30.12 4.30 21.00
C THR A 134 -31.58 4.40 20.56
N LYS A 135 -32.51 4.71 21.47
CA LYS A 135 -33.92 4.89 21.12
C LYS A 135 -34.15 6.16 20.32
N LYS A 136 -33.54 7.26 20.74
CA LYS A 136 -33.58 8.52 20.00
C LYS A 136 -32.87 8.38 18.65
N LEU A 137 -31.69 7.76 18.65
CA LEU A 137 -30.93 7.51 17.41
C LEU A 137 -31.76 6.67 16.42
N SER A 138 -32.40 5.61 16.87
CA SER A 138 -33.30 4.78 16.06
C SER A 138 -34.51 5.57 15.52
N ALA A 139 -35.12 6.40 16.35
CA ALA A 139 -36.26 7.24 15.94
C ALA A 139 -35.86 8.27 14.89
N MET A 140 -34.67 8.90 15.03
CA MET A 140 -34.18 9.92 14.08
C MET A 140 -33.74 9.32 12.75
N LEU A 141 -33.12 8.13 12.77
CA LEU A 141 -32.70 7.42 11.55
C LEU A 141 -33.85 6.66 10.88
N GLY A 142 -34.95 6.39 11.61
CA GLY A 142 -36.07 5.59 11.12
C GLY A 142 -35.72 4.12 10.85
N VAL A 143 -34.68 3.58 11.53
CA VAL A 143 -34.23 2.20 11.41
C VAL A 143 -33.88 1.62 12.79
N PRO A 144 -33.95 0.29 13.00
CA PRO A 144 -33.53 -0.33 14.25
C PRO A 144 -32.05 -0.09 14.56
N VAL A 145 -31.73 0.26 15.81
CA VAL A 145 -30.37 0.43 16.32
C VAL A 145 -30.14 -0.56 17.45
N VAL A 146 -29.22 -1.50 17.25
CA VAL A 146 -28.89 -2.58 18.21
C VAL A 146 -27.50 -2.37 18.76
N ARG A 147 -27.33 -2.31 20.10
CA ARG A 147 -26.01 -2.28 20.75
C ARG A 147 -25.40 -3.66 20.73
N ILE A 148 -24.20 -3.77 20.21
CA ILE A 148 -23.43 -5.01 20.15
C ILE A 148 -22.01 -4.80 20.66
N GLU A 149 -21.36 -5.89 21.11
CA GLU A 149 -19.91 -5.97 21.29
C GLU A 149 -19.42 -7.18 20.50
N ALA A 150 -18.88 -6.93 19.32
CA ALA A 150 -18.48 -8.00 18.41
C ALA A 150 -17.38 -8.93 19.00
N ILE A 151 -16.57 -8.44 19.94
CA ILE A 151 -15.46 -9.23 20.54
C ILE A 151 -16.01 -10.35 21.44
N ASP A 152 -17.05 -10.10 22.22
CA ASP A 152 -17.59 -11.04 23.22
C ASP A 152 -19.01 -11.53 22.94
N ASN A 153 -19.54 -11.25 21.77
CA ASN A 153 -20.89 -11.61 21.32
C ASN A 153 -22.07 -10.96 22.10
N THR A 154 -21.82 -9.94 22.90
CA THR A 154 -22.90 -9.20 23.56
C THR A 154 -23.81 -8.57 22.52
N GLY A 155 -25.14 -8.67 22.69
CA GLY A 155 -26.14 -8.11 21.76
C GLY A 155 -26.35 -8.90 20.46
N LYS A 156 -25.63 -10.00 20.24
CA LYS A 156 -25.72 -10.84 19.04
C LYS A 156 -27.13 -11.40 18.86
N ASP A 157 -27.73 -11.95 19.91
CA ASP A 157 -29.06 -12.59 19.83
C ASP A 157 -30.14 -11.56 19.50
N GLN A 158 -30.03 -10.35 20.05
CA GLN A 158 -30.95 -9.25 19.70
C GLN A 158 -30.80 -8.85 18.23
N LEU A 159 -29.58 -8.75 17.73
CA LEU A 159 -29.32 -8.46 16.32
C LEU A 159 -29.91 -9.52 15.40
N ILE A 160 -29.76 -10.80 15.76
CA ILE A 160 -30.34 -11.92 14.99
C ILE A 160 -31.89 -11.85 15.00
N GLN A 161 -32.52 -11.53 16.14
CA GLN A 161 -33.95 -11.33 16.20
C GLN A 161 -34.46 -10.22 15.30
N GLU A 162 -33.76 -9.07 15.26
CA GLU A 162 -34.08 -7.97 14.34
C GLU A 162 -33.93 -8.39 12.87
N ILE A 163 -32.87 -9.15 12.53
CA ILE A 163 -32.67 -9.68 11.18
C ILE A 163 -33.82 -10.63 10.79
N LEU A 164 -34.20 -11.56 11.67
CA LEU A 164 -35.27 -12.50 11.41
C LEU A 164 -36.65 -11.84 11.39
N GLY A 165 -36.83 -10.76 12.13
CA GLY A 165 -38.01 -9.91 12.11
C GLY A 165 -38.27 -9.22 10.77
N GLY A 166 -37.24 -9.08 9.97
CA GLY A 166 -37.26 -8.40 8.67
C GLY A 166 -37.07 -6.89 8.80
N ALA A 167 -36.03 -6.37 8.21
CA ALA A 167 -35.80 -4.94 8.12
C ALA A 167 -36.64 -4.32 7.00
N VAL A 168 -36.95 -3.05 7.16
CA VAL A 168 -37.60 -2.23 6.12
C VAL A 168 -36.70 -1.02 5.80
N PRO A 169 -36.80 -0.45 4.58
CA PRO A 169 -36.16 0.81 4.30
C PRO A 169 -36.62 1.91 5.24
N SER A 170 -35.73 2.85 5.57
CA SER A 170 -36.09 3.98 6.43
C SER A 170 -37.21 4.82 5.80
N THR A 171 -38.18 5.19 6.64
CA THR A 171 -39.25 6.15 6.26
C THR A 171 -38.80 7.61 6.45
N HIS A 172 -37.60 7.84 6.96
CA HIS A 172 -37.05 9.16 7.28
C HIS A 172 -35.81 9.44 6.42
N PRO A 173 -35.96 9.77 5.11
CA PRO A 173 -34.81 10.14 4.29
C PRO A 173 -34.19 11.43 4.85
N PRO A 174 -32.87 11.59 4.75
CA PRO A 174 -32.18 12.81 5.18
C PRO A 174 -32.76 14.04 4.48
N HIS A 175 -33.00 15.12 5.23
CA HIS A 175 -33.45 16.41 4.72
C HIS A 175 -32.27 17.36 4.57
N TYR A 176 -32.05 17.87 3.35
CA TYR A 176 -30.85 18.65 2.97
C TYR A 176 -31.10 20.16 2.86
N GLY A 177 -31.88 20.71 3.78
CA GLY A 177 -32.26 22.11 3.73
C GLY A 177 -33.30 22.40 2.63
N ASP A 178 -34.09 23.44 2.85
CA ASP A 178 -35.29 23.71 2.06
C ASP A 178 -34.99 23.94 0.57
N GLU A 179 -33.90 24.61 0.23
CA GLU A 179 -33.57 24.91 -1.17
C GLU A 179 -33.09 23.65 -1.93
N VAL A 180 -32.25 22.81 -1.32
CA VAL A 180 -31.81 21.56 -1.96
C VAL A 180 -32.98 20.60 -2.10
N GLU A 181 -33.84 20.49 -1.07
CA GLU A 181 -35.03 19.64 -1.11
C GLU A 181 -36.03 20.07 -2.17
N LYS A 182 -36.23 21.37 -2.35
CA LYS A 182 -37.10 21.91 -3.43
C LYS A 182 -36.62 21.43 -4.80
N HIS A 183 -35.34 21.54 -5.09
CA HIS A 183 -34.77 21.07 -6.33
C HIS A 183 -34.80 19.55 -6.49
N LEU A 184 -34.59 18.82 -5.40
CA LEU A 184 -34.73 17.35 -5.41
C LEU A 184 -36.19 16.93 -5.69
N ALA A 185 -37.18 17.61 -5.10
CA ALA A 185 -38.59 17.34 -5.36
C ALA A 185 -38.96 17.63 -6.82
N GLU A 186 -38.54 18.81 -7.35
CA GLU A 186 -38.76 19.18 -8.76
C GLU A 186 -38.15 18.17 -9.74
N LEU A 187 -36.97 17.66 -9.44
CA LEU A 187 -36.29 16.63 -10.25
C LEU A 187 -36.98 15.26 -10.13
N THR A 188 -37.39 14.88 -8.92
CA THR A 188 -38.11 13.61 -8.69
C THR A 188 -39.43 13.57 -9.45
N ASP A 189 -40.19 14.64 -9.42
CA ASP A 189 -41.44 14.78 -10.18
C ASP A 189 -41.21 14.76 -11.72
N ALA A 190 -40.12 15.38 -12.17
CA ALA A 190 -39.78 15.43 -13.58
C ALA A 190 -39.11 14.15 -14.12
N LEU A 191 -38.54 13.32 -13.27
CA LEU A 191 -37.78 12.13 -13.60
C LEU A 191 -38.27 10.89 -12.79
N PRO A 192 -39.53 10.46 -12.97
CA PRO A 192 -40.14 9.41 -12.12
C PRO A 192 -39.48 8.04 -12.24
N ASN A 193 -38.66 7.81 -13.27
CA ASN A 193 -37.94 6.57 -13.48
C ASN A 193 -36.60 6.50 -12.71
N TYR A 194 -36.20 7.58 -12.04
CA TYR A 194 -34.95 7.67 -11.28
C TYR A 194 -35.28 7.78 -9.80
N SER A 195 -34.56 6.98 -8.98
CA SER A 195 -34.69 7.07 -7.53
C SER A 195 -34.08 8.37 -7.00
N ARG A 196 -34.42 8.73 -5.74
CA ARG A 196 -33.78 9.89 -5.07
C ARG A 196 -32.26 9.74 -5.06
N TRP A 197 -31.75 8.53 -4.81
CA TRP A 197 -30.34 8.20 -4.88
C TRP A 197 -29.73 8.53 -6.25
N ASP A 198 -30.36 8.05 -7.34
CA ASP A 198 -29.87 8.29 -8.70
C ASP A 198 -29.82 9.78 -9.03
N ILE A 199 -30.81 10.55 -8.61
CA ILE A 199 -30.87 12.01 -8.82
C ILE A 199 -29.71 12.68 -8.07
N ILE A 200 -29.48 12.34 -6.79
CA ILE A 200 -28.38 12.88 -5.98
C ILE A 200 -27.03 12.52 -6.60
N GLN A 201 -26.82 11.27 -7.03
CA GLN A 201 -25.56 10.85 -7.66
C GLN A 201 -25.30 11.60 -8.97
N ASN A 202 -26.33 11.81 -9.79
CA ASN A 202 -26.20 12.57 -11.03
C ASN A 202 -25.97 14.08 -10.78
N LEU A 203 -26.49 14.65 -9.70
CA LEU A 203 -26.16 16.02 -9.29
C LEU A 203 -24.71 16.13 -8.79
N ILE A 204 -24.19 15.12 -8.11
CA ILE A 204 -22.81 15.11 -7.60
C ILE A 204 -21.79 14.89 -8.71
N HIS A 205 -21.99 13.87 -9.55
CA HIS A 205 -21.01 13.42 -10.53
C HIS A 205 -21.21 13.93 -11.96
N GLY A 206 -22.37 14.57 -12.23
CA GLY A 206 -22.82 14.92 -13.57
C GLY A 206 -23.77 13.87 -14.16
N ALA A 207 -24.56 14.27 -15.14
CA ALA A 207 -25.55 13.38 -15.74
C ALA A 207 -24.90 12.17 -16.43
N SER A 208 -25.39 10.97 -16.13
CA SER A 208 -24.91 9.71 -16.72
C SER A 208 -25.06 9.70 -18.24
N GLU A 209 -24.13 9.03 -18.95
CA GLU A 209 -24.16 8.93 -20.43
C GLU A 209 -25.42 8.24 -20.94
N ASP A 210 -26.01 7.34 -20.19
CA ASP A 210 -27.23 6.59 -20.55
C ASP A 210 -28.55 7.37 -20.37
N MET A 211 -28.49 8.56 -19.74
CA MET A 211 -29.68 9.36 -19.53
C MET A 211 -30.21 10.02 -20.82
N PRO A 212 -31.55 10.16 -20.99
CA PRO A 212 -32.14 10.95 -22.06
C PRO A 212 -31.67 12.41 -22.07
N SER A 213 -31.50 13.01 -23.24
CA SER A 213 -30.97 14.37 -23.38
C SER A 213 -31.76 15.43 -22.59
N ALA A 214 -33.07 15.28 -22.47
CA ALA A 214 -33.92 16.16 -21.67
C ALA A 214 -33.63 16.05 -20.17
N ALA A 215 -33.40 14.83 -19.66
CA ALA A 215 -33.02 14.58 -18.27
C ALA A 215 -31.62 15.15 -17.98
N LYS A 216 -30.65 14.91 -18.87
CA LYS A 216 -29.30 15.49 -18.77
C LYS A 216 -29.34 17.01 -18.65
N SER A 217 -30.11 17.69 -19.54
CA SER A 217 -30.22 19.15 -19.52
C SER A 217 -30.78 19.67 -18.18
N ARG A 218 -31.77 18.97 -17.60
CA ARG A 218 -32.34 19.34 -16.30
C ARG A 218 -31.35 19.17 -15.16
N ILE A 219 -30.70 18.01 -15.08
CA ILE A 219 -29.68 17.75 -14.07
C ILE A 219 -28.55 18.80 -14.14
N GLU A 220 -28.00 19.07 -15.33
CA GLU A 220 -26.92 20.03 -15.49
C GLU A 220 -27.34 21.47 -15.19
N SER A 221 -28.59 21.87 -15.55
CA SER A 221 -29.11 23.20 -15.20
C SER A 221 -29.28 23.38 -13.69
N THR A 222 -29.82 22.34 -12.98
CA THR A 222 -29.97 22.38 -11.54
C THR A 222 -28.60 22.36 -10.84
N ARG A 223 -27.67 21.55 -11.34
CA ARG A 223 -26.29 21.48 -10.83
C ARG A 223 -25.59 22.84 -10.91
N LYS A 224 -25.72 23.51 -12.08
CA LYS A 224 -25.15 24.84 -12.27
C LYS A 224 -25.79 25.87 -11.33
N HIS A 225 -27.12 25.84 -11.20
CA HIS A 225 -27.86 26.73 -10.31
C HIS A 225 -27.44 26.55 -8.83
N LEU A 226 -27.35 25.31 -8.33
CA LEU A 226 -26.89 25.03 -6.98
C LEU A 226 -25.43 25.49 -6.76
N THR A 227 -24.55 25.27 -7.73
CA THR A 227 -23.15 25.73 -7.68
C THR A 227 -23.06 27.26 -7.63
N GLU A 228 -23.88 27.98 -8.41
CA GLU A 228 -23.92 29.44 -8.42
C GLU A 228 -24.50 29.99 -7.09
N MET A 229 -25.52 29.34 -6.53
CA MET A 229 -26.19 29.75 -5.31
C MET A 229 -25.29 29.57 -4.07
N PHE A 230 -24.63 28.42 -3.93
CA PHE A 230 -23.81 28.09 -2.76
C PHE A 230 -22.34 28.47 -2.93
N GLY A 231 -21.88 28.79 -4.14
CA GLY A 231 -20.49 29.18 -4.41
C GLY A 231 -19.48 28.03 -4.35
N THR A 232 -19.94 26.77 -4.20
CA THR A 232 -19.12 25.55 -4.10
C THR A 232 -19.66 24.45 -5.01
N SER A 233 -18.88 23.38 -5.21
CA SER A 233 -19.29 22.24 -6.01
C SER A 233 -20.51 21.52 -5.41
N THR A 234 -21.38 20.93 -6.26
CA THR A 234 -22.53 20.15 -5.76
C THR A 234 -22.12 19.02 -4.84
N GLN A 235 -20.95 18.44 -5.04
CA GLN A 235 -20.39 17.43 -4.15
C GLN A 235 -20.13 17.99 -2.74
N GLU A 236 -19.54 19.16 -2.61
CA GLU A 236 -19.32 19.83 -1.32
C GLU A 236 -20.65 20.21 -0.67
N ILE A 237 -21.62 20.71 -1.46
CA ILE A 237 -22.96 21.03 -0.97
C ILE A 237 -23.60 19.80 -0.29
N PHE A 238 -23.67 18.66 -0.99
CA PHE A 238 -24.25 17.45 -0.41
C PHE A 238 -23.47 16.89 0.77
N ALA A 239 -22.15 17.01 0.76
CA ALA A 239 -21.33 16.61 1.89
C ALA A 239 -21.64 17.48 3.12
N ASP A 240 -21.67 18.79 2.99
CA ASP A 240 -21.96 19.73 4.07
C ASP A 240 -23.38 19.52 4.62
N GLN A 241 -24.37 19.30 3.74
CA GLN A 241 -25.75 19.02 4.16
C GLN A 241 -25.85 17.71 4.95
N ARG A 242 -25.15 16.63 4.52
CA ARG A 242 -25.10 15.37 5.28
C ARG A 242 -24.47 15.56 6.65
N TYR A 243 -23.33 16.26 6.73
CA TYR A 243 -22.69 16.56 8.03
C TYR A 243 -23.56 17.45 8.91
N GLY A 244 -24.26 18.42 8.35
CA GLY A 244 -25.24 19.25 9.08
C GLY A 244 -26.38 18.41 9.68
N TYR A 245 -26.92 17.46 8.91
CA TYR A 245 -27.94 16.53 9.38
C TYR A 245 -27.42 15.62 10.49
N ILE A 246 -26.20 15.07 10.31
CA ILE A 246 -25.52 14.23 11.32
C ILE A 246 -25.29 15.03 12.60
N ALA A 247 -24.83 16.27 12.51
CA ALA A 247 -24.63 17.13 13.68
C ALA A 247 -25.93 17.33 14.49
N GLY A 248 -27.07 17.47 13.81
CA GLY A 248 -28.39 17.51 14.44
C GLY A 248 -28.71 16.21 15.20
N ILE A 249 -28.50 15.05 14.57
CA ILE A 249 -28.69 13.74 15.21
C ILE A 249 -27.79 13.60 16.45
N LEU A 250 -26.52 13.96 16.32
CA LEU A 250 -25.56 13.83 17.43
C LEU A 250 -25.90 14.77 18.61
N HIS A 251 -26.34 15.98 18.32
CA HIS A 251 -26.75 16.92 19.34
C HIS A 251 -27.89 16.36 20.21
N ASP A 252 -28.84 15.65 19.59
CA ASP A 252 -30.04 15.16 20.30
C ASP A 252 -29.86 13.75 20.91
N ALA A 253 -29.07 12.88 20.25
CA ALA A 253 -28.94 11.48 20.64
C ALA A 253 -27.67 11.16 21.44
N VAL A 254 -26.68 12.09 21.49
CA VAL A 254 -25.40 11.85 22.17
C VAL A 254 -25.19 12.85 23.31
N HIS A 255 -24.88 12.32 24.49
CA HIS A 255 -24.58 13.10 25.66
C HIS A 255 -23.12 12.87 26.09
N TYR A 256 -22.38 13.94 26.31
CA TYR A 256 -21.02 13.87 26.82
C TYR A 256 -21.00 14.12 28.33
N HIS A 257 -20.44 13.17 29.08
CA HIS A 257 -20.27 13.36 30.52
C HIS A 257 -19.13 14.35 30.76
N LYS A 258 -19.42 15.48 31.43
CA LYS A 258 -18.46 16.57 31.67
C LYS A 258 -17.26 16.23 32.58
N ASP A 259 -17.27 15.08 33.25
CA ASP A 259 -16.26 14.69 34.25
C ASP A 259 -15.09 13.86 33.74
N SER A 260 -15.04 13.52 32.47
CA SER A 260 -13.84 12.94 31.86
C SER A 260 -12.77 14.01 31.63
N GLY A 261 -12.32 14.65 32.71
CA GLY A 261 -11.25 15.66 32.74
C GLY A 261 -9.84 15.12 32.47
N GLY A 262 -9.73 13.95 31.90
CA GLY A 262 -8.52 13.42 31.28
C GLY A 262 -8.42 13.89 29.84
N LYS A 263 -7.70 14.97 29.58
CA LYS A 263 -7.17 15.20 28.22
C LYS A 263 -6.61 13.89 27.76
N ASN A 264 -7.26 13.31 26.75
CA ASN A 264 -6.99 11.98 26.22
C ASN A 264 -5.48 11.83 26.03
N GLN A 265 -4.86 10.76 26.55
CA GLN A 265 -3.42 10.55 26.39
C GLN A 265 -3.02 10.66 24.91
N SER A 266 -3.90 10.20 24.01
CA SER A 266 -3.73 10.35 22.57
C SER A 266 -3.60 11.80 22.13
N GLU A 267 -4.45 12.72 22.62
CA GLU A 267 -4.35 14.14 22.29
C GLU A 267 -3.06 14.81 22.79
N ARG A 268 -2.55 14.38 23.96
CA ARG A 268 -1.28 14.90 24.48
C ARG A 268 -0.10 14.43 23.63
N ILE A 269 -0.10 13.17 23.22
CA ILE A 269 0.92 12.61 22.34
C ILE A 269 0.81 13.28 20.97
N ASP A 270 -0.39 13.42 20.43
CA ASP A 270 -0.65 14.02 19.12
C ASP A 270 -0.17 15.47 19.06
N ARG A 271 -0.36 16.26 20.12
CA ARG A 271 0.16 17.64 20.19
C ARG A 271 1.67 17.74 19.97
N ILE A 272 2.41 16.70 20.35
CA ILE A 272 3.87 16.63 20.17
C ILE A 272 4.20 16.00 18.81
N VAL A 273 3.62 14.85 18.53
CA VAL A 273 3.93 14.03 17.34
C VAL A 273 3.46 14.71 16.06
N THR A 274 2.29 15.35 16.05
CA THR A 274 1.77 16.04 14.86
C THR A 274 2.18 17.51 14.78
N ASN A 275 3.06 17.98 15.68
CA ASN A 275 3.57 19.34 15.64
C ASN A 275 4.33 19.61 14.36
N LYS A 276 4.06 20.74 13.71
CA LYS A 276 4.67 21.14 12.44
C LYS A 276 6.22 21.12 12.43
N TRP A 277 6.84 21.41 13.58
CA TRP A 277 8.30 21.50 13.72
C TRP A 277 8.92 20.24 14.34
N LEU A 278 8.22 19.60 15.29
CA LEU A 278 8.73 18.43 16.01
C LEU A 278 8.35 17.12 15.34
N GLY A 279 7.23 17.07 14.63
CA GLY A 279 6.70 15.84 14.04
C GLY A 279 7.68 15.19 13.03
N PHE A 280 8.27 15.99 12.14
CA PHE A 280 9.25 15.46 11.17
C PHE A 280 10.56 14.96 11.80
N PRO A 281 11.21 15.68 12.73
CA PRO A 281 12.35 15.12 13.49
C PRO A 281 12.02 13.86 14.27
N ILE A 282 10.87 13.80 14.96
CA ILE A 282 10.44 12.59 15.69
C ILE A 282 10.28 11.42 14.72
N PHE A 283 9.64 11.66 13.58
CA PHE A 283 9.51 10.65 12.54
C PHE A 283 10.87 10.12 12.07
N LEU A 284 11.85 10.98 11.81
CA LEU A 284 13.19 10.56 11.42
C LEU A 284 13.88 9.71 12.50
N VAL A 285 13.72 10.07 13.77
CA VAL A 285 14.27 9.28 14.90
C VAL A 285 13.61 7.91 14.97
N VAL A 286 12.27 7.83 14.86
CA VAL A 286 11.54 6.56 14.90
C VAL A 286 11.98 5.66 13.73
N MET A 287 12.08 6.21 12.50
CA MET A 287 12.53 5.44 11.35
C MET A 287 13.99 5.00 11.48
N TYR A 288 14.87 5.86 12.00
CA TYR A 288 16.25 5.49 12.30
C TYR A 288 16.31 4.31 13.28
N LEU A 289 15.52 4.34 14.35
CA LEU A 289 15.46 3.24 15.32
C LEU A 289 14.93 1.95 14.68
N VAL A 290 13.91 2.04 13.84
CA VAL A 290 13.38 0.88 13.11
C VAL A 290 14.47 0.24 12.25
N PHE A 291 15.15 1.02 11.42
CA PHE A 291 16.23 0.49 10.58
C PHE A 291 17.40 -0.03 11.41
N GLN A 292 17.78 0.70 12.46
CA GLN A 292 18.87 0.25 13.36
C GLN A 292 18.55 -1.12 13.99
N ILE A 293 17.31 -1.33 14.44
CA ILE A 293 16.87 -2.62 14.99
C ILE A 293 16.88 -3.71 13.92
N VAL A 294 16.34 -3.45 12.73
CA VAL A 294 16.31 -4.42 11.62
C VAL A 294 17.71 -4.91 11.28
N PHE A 295 18.68 -3.99 11.14
CA PHE A 295 20.03 -4.36 10.78
C PHE A 295 20.82 -4.95 11.97
N ALA A 296 20.77 -4.31 13.14
CA ALA A 296 21.53 -4.81 14.30
C ALA A 296 21.09 -6.21 14.76
N VAL A 297 19.80 -6.53 14.62
CA VAL A 297 19.28 -7.85 14.98
C VAL A 297 19.31 -8.81 13.80
N GLY A 298 19.08 -8.35 12.59
CA GLY A 298 18.99 -9.20 11.40
C GLY A 298 20.33 -9.65 10.83
N ASP A 299 21.36 -8.78 10.83
CA ASP A 299 22.65 -9.08 10.22
C ASP A 299 23.36 -10.30 10.84
N PRO A 300 23.33 -10.55 12.17
CA PRO A 300 23.87 -11.79 12.74
C PRO A 300 23.20 -13.06 12.19
N PHE A 301 21.88 -13.01 11.96
CA PHE A 301 21.16 -14.16 11.37
C PHE A 301 21.48 -14.34 9.90
N ILE A 302 21.69 -13.23 9.15
CA ILE A 302 22.17 -13.27 7.77
C ILE A 302 23.51 -13.99 7.72
N GLY A 303 24.50 -13.58 8.53
CA GLY A 303 25.81 -14.20 8.56
C GLY A 303 25.78 -15.68 8.90
N TRP A 304 24.89 -16.12 9.81
CA TRP A 304 24.71 -17.54 10.09
C TRP A 304 24.14 -18.31 8.90
N ILE A 305 23.15 -17.75 8.22
CA ILE A 305 22.55 -18.39 7.04
C ILE A 305 23.58 -18.47 5.91
N GLU A 306 24.34 -17.42 5.65
CA GLU A 306 25.41 -17.39 4.65
C GLU A 306 26.47 -18.46 4.94
N THR A 307 26.92 -18.57 6.21
CA THR A 307 27.87 -19.61 6.63
C THR A 307 27.30 -21.01 6.40
N ILE A 308 26.06 -21.26 6.80
CA ILE A 308 25.40 -22.58 6.62
C ILE A 308 25.32 -22.96 5.13
N PHE A 309 24.90 -22.04 4.27
CA PHE A 309 24.80 -22.31 2.82
C PHE A 309 26.19 -22.41 2.17
N GLY A 310 27.16 -21.60 2.61
CA GLY A 310 28.55 -21.67 2.18
C GLY A 310 29.21 -23.01 2.54
N ASP A 311 29.14 -23.41 3.81
CA ASP A 311 29.65 -24.70 4.28
C ASP A 311 28.96 -25.88 3.60
N ALA A 312 27.65 -25.77 3.37
CA ALA A 312 26.90 -26.78 2.61
C ALA A 312 27.38 -26.91 1.17
N ALA A 313 27.66 -25.79 0.48
CA ALA A 313 28.19 -25.79 -0.87
C ALA A 313 29.60 -26.43 -0.92
N VAL A 314 30.49 -26.07 0.02
CA VAL A 314 31.83 -26.66 0.13
C VAL A 314 31.75 -28.16 0.41
N PHE A 315 30.97 -28.57 1.40
CA PHE A 315 30.80 -29.99 1.75
C PHE A 315 30.25 -30.82 0.57
N VAL A 316 29.22 -30.30 -0.10
CA VAL A 316 28.64 -30.98 -1.28
C VAL A 316 29.65 -31.03 -2.43
N GLY A 317 30.43 -29.98 -2.64
CA GLY A 317 31.51 -29.93 -3.62
C GLY A 317 32.60 -30.98 -3.35
N GLU A 318 33.04 -31.13 -2.11
CA GLU A 318 34.03 -32.14 -1.72
C GLU A 318 33.50 -33.57 -1.89
N VAL A 319 32.23 -33.82 -1.55
CA VAL A 319 31.63 -35.17 -1.64
C VAL A 319 31.33 -35.57 -3.10
N LEU A 320 30.85 -34.67 -3.90
CA LEU A 320 30.43 -34.91 -5.28
C LEU A 320 31.57 -34.74 -6.30
N GLY A 321 32.57 -33.90 -6.01
CA GLY A 321 33.67 -33.60 -6.92
C GLY A 321 34.41 -34.84 -7.47
N PRO A 322 34.71 -35.87 -6.65
CA PRO A 322 35.36 -37.09 -7.12
C PRO A 322 34.47 -37.94 -8.04
N SER A 323 33.18 -37.78 -8.00
CA SER A 323 32.19 -38.68 -8.64
C SER A 323 31.42 -38.07 -9.80
N MET A 324 31.42 -36.72 -9.93
CA MET A 324 30.64 -35.98 -10.91
C MET A 324 31.51 -35.04 -11.75
N PRO A 325 31.10 -34.69 -12.98
CA PRO A 325 31.77 -33.70 -13.81
C PRO A 325 31.71 -32.30 -13.14
N ASP A 326 32.73 -31.48 -13.32
CA ASP A 326 32.85 -30.14 -12.73
C ASP A 326 31.62 -29.26 -12.95
N TRP A 327 31.02 -29.28 -14.15
CA TRP A 327 29.80 -28.52 -14.46
C TRP A 327 28.61 -28.94 -13.61
N ALA A 328 28.50 -30.24 -13.26
CA ALA A 328 27.39 -30.73 -12.46
C ALA A 328 27.58 -30.36 -10.96
N VAL A 329 28.83 -30.35 -10.49
CA VAL A 329 29.18 -29.87 -9.13
C VAL A 329 28.89 -28.37 -9.04
N SER A 330 29.35 -27.57 -9.99
CA SER A 330 29.05 -26.14 -10.08
C SER A 330 27.54 -25.85 -10.18
N PHE A 331 26.78 -26.64 -10.96
CA PHE A 331 25.32 -26.50 -11.01
C PHE A 331 24.68 -26.69 -9.64
N ILE A 332 25.12 -27.68 -8.86
CA ILE A 332 24.54 -27.96 -7.54
C ILE A 332 25.00 -26.90 -6.52
N CYS A 333 26.30 -26.59 -6.49
CA CYS A 333 26.86 -25.67 -5.49
C CYS A 333 26.52 -24.21 -5.81
N ASP A 334 26.88 -23.73 -7.01
CA ASP A 334 26.76 -22.32 -7.38
C ASP A 334 25.37 -21.97 -7.95
N GLY A 335 24.69 -22.93 -8.57
CA GLY A 335 23.34 -22.77 -9.10
C GLY A 335 22.26 -23.00 -8.04
N VAL A 336 22.23 -24.21 -7.46
CA VAL A 336 21.10 -24.62 -6.60
C VAL A 336 21.30 -24.13 -5.16
N ILE A 337 22.41 -24.47 -4.51
CA ILE A 337 22.63 -24.14 -3.09
C ILE A 337 22.77 -22.63 -2.93
N ALA A 338 23.59 -21.97 -3.72
CA ALA A 338 23.73 -20.53 -3.69
C ALA A 338 22.43 -19.81 -4.09
N GLY A 339 21.69 -20.35 -5.06
CA GLY A 339 20.39 -19.80 -5.48
C GLY A 339 19.29 -19.88 -4.41
N VAL A 340 19.21 -20.97 -3.65
CA VAL A 340 18.31 -21.08 -2.50
C VAL A 340 18.81 -20.19 -1.36
N GLY A 341 20.10 -20.22 -1.09
CA GLY A 341 20.75 -19.39 -0.06
C GLY A 341 20.44 -17.91 -0.27
N SER A 342 20.57 -17.39 -1.50
CA SER A 342 20.30 -15.99 -1.83
C SER A 342 18.86 -15.54 -1.55
N VAL A 343 17.89 -16.45 -1.52
CA VAL A 343 16.51 -16.13 -1.15
C VAL A 343 16.32 -16.15 0.37
N VAL A 344 16.91 -17.16 1.04
CA VAL A 344 16.70 -17.38 2.48
C VAL A 344 17.45 -16.36 3.34
N VAL A 345 18.60 -15.89 2.87
CA VAL A 345 19.44 -14.88 3.53
C VAL A 345 18.66 -13.61 3.87
N PHE A 346 17.71 -13.18 3.02
CA PHE A 346 16.92 -11.97 3.28
C PHE A 346 15.75 -12.15 4.23
N LEU A 347 15.39 -13.38 4.54
CA LEU A 347 14.19 -13.68 5.34
C LEU A 347 14.21 -13.04 6.73
N PRO A 348 15.30 -13.04 7.51
CA PRO A 348 15.35 -12.41 8.83
C PRO A 348 15.05 -10.91 8.79
N ASN A 349 15.72 -10.18 7.92
CA ASN A 349 15.53 -8.72 7.80
C ASN A 349 14.11 -8.37 7.34
N ILE A 350 13.54 -9.16 6.45
CA ILE A 350 12.18 -8.95 5.96
C ILE A 350 11.15 -9.25 7.05
N LEU A 351 11.32 -10.33 7.82
CA LEU A 351 10.44 -10.64 8.96
C LEU A 351 10.49 -9.55 10.02
N LEU A 352 11.70 -9.09 10.39
CA LEU A 352 11.87 -7.99 11.35
C LEU A 352 11.25 -6.68 10.84
N MET A 353 11.43 -6.38 9.56
CA MET A 353 10.82 -5.20 8.94
C MET A 353 9.30 -5.25 9.02
N PHE A 354 8.67 -6.37 8.61
CA PHE A 354 7.21 -6.51 8.70
C PHE A 354 6.71 -6.49 10.15
N LEU A 355 7.47 -7.05 11.09
CA LEU A 355 7.14 -7.03 12.51
C LEU A 355 7.10 -5.59 13.05
N LEU A 356 8.15 -4.81 12.80
CA LEU A 356 8.22 -3.42 13.26
C LEU A 356 7.19 -2.53 12.56
N LEU A 357 6.95 -2.77 11.28
CA LEU A 357 5.90 -2.07 10.54
C LEU A 357 4.51 -2.36 11.08
N ALA A 358 4.19 -3.62 11.38
CA ALA A 358 2.93 -3.97 12.01
C ALA A 358 2.76 -3.26 13.37
N ILE A 359 3.82 -3.14 14.16
CA ILE A 359 3.79 -2.38 15.42
C ILE A 359 3.47 -0.91 15.17
N LEU A 360 4.11 -0.27 14.19
CA LEU A 360 3.87 1.15 13.87
C LEU A 360 2.46 1.38 13.30
N GLU A 361 1.96 0.45 12.50
CA GLU A 361 0.63 0.50 11.90
C GLU A 361 -0.46 0.31 12.96
N ASP A 362 -0.41 -0.79 13.70
CA ASP A 362 -1.39 -1.12 14.74
C ASP A 362 -1.41 -0.10 15.88
N SER A 363 -0.26 0.51 16.19
CA SER A 363 -0.20 1.61 17.19
C SER A 363 -0.91 2.88 16.73
N GLY A 364 -1.19 3.04 15.42
CA GLY A 364 -1.75 4.25 14.83
C GLY A 364 -0.71 5.35 14.54
N TYR A 365 0.59 5.08 14.73
CA TYR A 365 1.66 6.06 14.48
C TYR A 365 1.77 6.44 13.00
N LEU A 366 1.64 5.47 12.06
CA LEU A 366 1.74 5.73 10.63
C LEU A 366 0.66 6.70 10.12
N ALA A 367 -0.53 6.70 10.72
CA ALA A 367 -1.58 7.66 10.39
C ALA A 367 -1.14 9.11 10.70
N ARG A 368 -0.42 9.32 11.82
CA ARG A 368 0.12 10.66 12.20
C ARG A 368 1.20 11.12 11.22
N VAL A 369 2.05 10.21 10.81
CA VAL A 369 3.08 10.49 9.78
C VAL A 369 2.42 10.93 8.48
N ALA A 370 1.36 10.25 8.05
CA ALA A 370 0.61 10.63 6.86
C ALA A 370 0.04 12.06 6.95
N VAL A 371 -0.51 12.44 8.12
CA VAL A 371 -1.03 13.80 8.36
C VAL A 371 0.08 14.86 8.28
N ILE A 372 1.24 14.61 8.91
CA ILE A 372 2.37 15.55 8.89
C ILE A 372 2.85 15.79 7.44
N MET A 373 2.90 14.73 6.65
CA MET A 373 3.43 14.76 5.30
C MET A 373 2.43 15.19 4.23
N ASP A 374 1.15 15.28 4.57
CA ASP A 374 0.07 15.54 3.64
C ASP A 374 0.26 16.85 2.85
N GLN A 375 0.65 17.94 3.53
CA GLN A 375 0.90 19.22 2.87
C GLN A 375 2.02 19.16 1.81
N ILE A 376 3.03 18.30 2.03
CA ILE A 376 4.14 18.12 1.09
C ILE A 376 3.69 17.26 -0.08
N MET A 377 2.99 16.16 0.22
CA MET A 377 2.49 15.23 -0.78
C MET A 377 1.43 15.88 -1.70
N HIS A 378 0.57 16.73 -1.18
CA HIS A 378 -0.43 17.47 -1.97
C HIS A 378 0.21 18.34 -3.07
N LYS A 379 1.38 18.95 -2.81
CA LYS A 379 2.10 19.75 -3.81
C LYS A 379 2.54 18.94 -5.03
N ILE A 380 2.73 17.63 -4.87
CA ILE A 380 3.05 16.68 -5.94
C ILE A 380 1.84 15.85 -6.39
N GLY A 381 0.63 16.27 -5.99
CA GLY A 381 -0.64 15.65 -6.38
C GLY A 381 -0.86 14.25 -5.81
N LEU A 382 -0.27 13.97 -4.65
CA LEU A 382 -0.44 12.73 -3.90
C LEU A 382 -1.05 13.03 -2.53
N HIS A 383 -1.73 12.06 -1.97
CA HIS A 383 -2.22 12.09 -0.59
C HIS A 383 -1.11 11.75 0.40
N GLY A 384 -1.18 12.25 1.64
CA GLY A 384 -0.17 12.00 2.67
C GLY A 384 0.12 10.52 2.95
N LYS A 385 -0.86 9.65 2.80
CA LYS A 385 -0.67 8.19 2.90
C LYS A 385 0.36 7.64 1.90
N SER A 386 0.58 8.29 0.75
CA SER A 386 1.57 7.88 -0.24
C SER A 386 3.01 7.98 0.27
N PHE A 387 3.23 8.79 1.30
CA PHE A 387 4.55 8.94 1.91
C PHE A 387 5.02 7.68 2.64
N ILE A 388 4.10 6.90 3.21
CA ILE A 388 4.42 5.66 3.93
C ILE A 388 5.11 4.64 3.02
N PRO A 389 4.55 4.23 1.87
CA PRO A 389 5.24 3.37 0.91
C PRO A 389 6.59 3.93 0.45
N MET A 390 6.70 5.24 0.23
CA MET A 390 7.97 5.84 -0.21
C MET A 390 9.07 5.69 0.83
N ILE A 391 8.77 5.93 2.11
CA ILE A 391 9.74 5.75 3.20
C ILE A 391 10.15 4.29 3.37
N LEU A 392 9.19 3.36 3.29
CA LEU A 392 9.47 1.93 3.33
C LEU A 392 10.43 1.50 2.22
N GLY A 393 10.44 2.23 1.10
CA GLY A 393 11.36 2.05 -0.02
C GLY A 393 12.85 2.20 0.34
N PHE A 394 13.19 2.91 1.42
CA PHE A 394 14.56 2.98 1.92
C PHE A 394 15.02 1.68 2.59
N GLY A 395 14.11 0.92 3.16
CA GLY A 395 14.41 -0.42 3.68
C GLY A 395 14.35 -1.46 2.57
N CYS A 396 13.14 -1.81 2.15
CA CYS A 396 12.91 -2.79 1.08
C CYS A 396 11.75 -2.35 0.19
N ARG A 397 11.95 -2.42 -1.13
CA ARG A 397 10.95 -1.99 -2.12
C ARG A 397 9.76 -2.93 -2.24
N VAL A 398 9.93 -4.22 -1.93
CA VAL A 398 8.83 -5.19 -2.02
C VAL A 398 7.68 -4.82 -1.07
N PRO A 399 7.91 -4.70 0.27
CA PRO A 399 6.85 -4.25 1.17
C PRO A 399 6.40 -2.82 0.87
N ALA A 400 7.29 -1.95 0.40
CA ALA A 400 6.96 -0.59 0.03
C ALA A 400 5.92 -0.53 -1.10
N VAL A 401 6.12 -1.29 -2.18
CA VAL A 401 5.17 -1.38 -3.29
C VAL A 401 3.86 -2.05 -2.86
N MET A 402 3.93 -3.10 -2.02
CA MET A 402 2.73 -3.74 -1.44
C MET A 402 1.94 -2.76 -0.56
N GLY A 403 2.62 -1.91 0.21
CA GLY A 403 1.98 -0.89 1.04
C GLY A 403 1.18 0.15 0.25
N ALA A 404 1.46 0.32 -1.05
CA ALA A 404 0.67 1.21 -1.90
C ALA A 404 -0.77 0.73 -2.14
N ARG A 405 -1.13 -0.51 -1.73
CA ARG A 405 -2.52 -1.01 -1.74
C ARG A 405 -3.46 -0.20 -0.86
N THR A 406 -2.94 0.44 0.18
CA THR A 406 -3.73 1.26 1.11
C THR A 406 -4.17 2.59 0.52
N LEU A 407 -3.72 2.92 -0.70
CA LEU A 407 -4.10 4.13 -1.41
C LEU A 407 -5.41 3.93 -2.17
N GLU A 408 -6.30 4.88 -2.04
CA GLU A 408 -7.69 4.78 -2.46
C GLU A 408 -7.86 4.85 -3.98
N THR A 409 -7.10 5.72 -4.65
CA THR A 409 -7.21 5.88 -6.09
C THR A 409 -6.16 5.06 -6.84
N GLU A 410 -6.56 4.44 -7.95
CA GLU A 410 -5.65 3.71 -8.82
C GLU A 410 -4.51 4.61 -9.35
N ARG A 411 -4.82 5.88 -9.58
CA ARG A 411 -3.86 6.89 -10.01
C ARG A 411 -2.77 7.13 -8.97
N GLU A 412 -3.14 7.41 -7.70
CA GLU A 412 -2.19 7.63 -6.61
C GLU A 412 -1.35 6.39 -6.34
N ARG A 413 -1.99 5.22 -6.36
CA ARG A 413 -1.30 3.94 -6.22
C ARG A 413 -0.23 3.75 -7.31
N LYS A 414 -0.58 3.94 -8.59
CA LYS A 414 0.37 3.82 -9.71
C LYS A 414 1.51 4.83 -9.61
N LEU A 415 1.20 6.08 -9.26
CA LEU A 415 2.20 7.13 -9.12
C LEU A 415 3.16 6.85 -7.97
N THR A 416 2.64 6.45 -6.80
CA THR A 416 3.45 6.06 -5.64
C THR A 416 4.32 4.85 -5.94
N VAL A 417 3.77 3.82 -6.58
CA VAL A 417 4.51 2.61 -7.02
C VAL A 417 5.64 2.98 -7.98
N LEU A 418 5.44 3.97 -8.86
CA LEU A 418 6.46 4.44 -9.79
C LEU A 418 7.58 5.24 -9.09
N MET A 419 7.24 6.02 -8.05
CA MET A 419 8.21 6.86 -7.33
C MET A 419 9.04 6.07 -6.33
N THR A 420 8.45 5.09 -5.66
CA THR A 420 9.09 4.28 -4.61
C THR A 420 10.43 3.64 -5.01
N PRO A 421 10.64 3.12 -6.25
CA PRO A 421 11.91 2.54 -6.66
C PRO A 421 13.11 3.49 -6.74
N TYR A 422 12.91 4.79 -6.73
CA TYR A 422 14.01 5.76 -6.69
C TYR A 422 14.60 5.95 -5.29
N MET A 423 13.91 5.50 -4.24
CA MET A 423 14.46 5.50 -2.88
C MET A 423 15.61 4.50 -2.76
N ALA A 424 16.68 4.88 -2.06
CA ALA A 424 17.86 4.03 -1.88
C ALA A 424 17.53 2.90 -0.88
N CYS A 425 17.31 1.65 -1.36
CA CYS A 425 17.10 0.51 -0.48
C CYS A 425 18.40 -0.03 0.12
N SER A 426 18.30 -0.77 1.23
CA SER A 426 19.43 -1.36 1.95
C SER A 426 20.34 -2.24 1.09
N ALA A 427 19.79 -3.02 0.15
CA ALA A 427 20.54 -3.89 -0.75
C ALA A 427 21.52 -3.14 -1.68
N ARG A 428 21.43 -1.81 -1.81
CA ARG A 428 22.38 -0.97 -2.55
C ARG A 428 23.53 -0.46 -1.69
N LEU A 429 23.39 -0.52 -0.38
CA LEU A 429 24.36 -0.01 0.57
C LEU A 429 25.76 -0.61 0.38
N PRO A 430 25.95 -1.93 0.19
CA PRO A 430 27.27 -2.52 -0.05
C PRO A 430 27.99 -1.88 -1.25
N VAL A 431 27.27 -1.64 -2.35
CA VAL A 431 27.86 -0.99 -3.54
C VAL A 431 28.30 0.44 -3.22
N PHE A 432 27.48 1.19 -2.49
CA PHE A 432 27.81 2.58 -2.13
C PHE A 432 28.97 2.64 -1.13
N VAL A 433 28.97 1.79 -0.12
CA VAL A 433 30.04 1.74 0.90
C VAL A 433 31.37 1.38 0.25
N LEU A 434 31.40 0.38 -0.63
CA LEU A 434 32.60 -0.02 -1.38
C LEU A 434 33.16 1.14 -2.20
N LEU A 435 32.33 1.74 -3.06
CA LEU A 435 32.77 2.81 -3.97
C LEU A 435 33.12 4.11 -3.22
N VAL A 436 32.31 4.47 -2.21
CA VAL A 436 32.62 5.66 -1.40
C VAL A 436 33.89 5.46 -0.59
N GLY A 437 34.08 4.27 -0.03
CA GLY A 437 35.27 3.92 0.75
C GLY A 437 36.54 3.93 -0.10
N ALA A 438 36.47 3.43 -1.34
CA ALA A 438 37.63 3.35 -2.26
C ALA A 438 38.04 4.70 -2.87
N PHE A 439 37.07 5.55 -3.24
CA PHE A 439 37.33 6.73 -4.07
C PHE A 439 37.29 8.06 -3.32
N PHE A 440 36.73 8.14 -2.11
CA PHE A 440 36.55 9.43 -1.42
C PHE A 440 37.22 9.43 -0.06
N ALA A 441 37.88 10.58 0.24
CA ALA A 441 38.50 10.77 1.54
C ALA A 441 37.50 10.62 2.70
N PRO A 442 37.92 10.10 3.87
CA PRO A 442 37.02 9.83 4.99
C PRO A 442 36.11 11.00 5.40
N GLN A 443 36.62 12.25 5.27
CA GLN A 443 35.89 13.47 5.61
C GLN A 443 34.70 13.75 4.64
N LEU A 444 34.77 13.26 3.40
CA LEU A 444 33.81 13.49 2.35
C LEU A 444 32.81 12.34 2.20
N GLN A 445 33.12 11.16 2.72
CA GLN A 445 32.32 9.95 2.55
C GLN A 445 30.85 10.16 2.99
N GLY A 446 30.63 10.76 4.14
CA GLY A 446 29.29 11.09 4.63
C GLY A 446 28.51 12.05 3.73
N ALA A 447 29.20 13.07 3.19
CA ALA A 447 28.58 14.03 2.29
C ALA A 447 28.22 13.41 0.93
N VAL A 448 29.09 12.53 0.40
CA VAL A 448 28.83 11.79 -0.84
C VAL A 448 27.65 10.84 -0.66
N MET A 449 27.61 10.06 0.41
CA MET A 449 26.47 9.21 0.73
C MET A 449 25.18 10.01 0.83
N PHE A 450 25.18 11.09 1.59
CA PHE A 450 24.02 11.97 1.72
C PHE A 450 23.55 12.52 0.36
N SER A 451 24.48 12.91 -0.51
CA SER A 451 24.16 13.45 -1.85
C SER A 451 23.45 12.41 -2.72
N ILE A 452 23.83 11.13 -2.64
CA ILE A 452 23.18 10.03 -3.38
C ILE A 452 21.75 9.83 -2.90
N TYR A 453 21.52 9.77 -1.58
CA TYR A 453 20.17 9.64 -1.02
C TYR A 453 19.28 10.83 -1.39
N LEU A 454 19.82 12.04 -1.28
CA LEU A 454 19.11 13.26 -1.66
C LEU A 454 18.76 13.27 -3.15
N LEU A 455 19.69 12.85 -4.01
CA LEU A 455 19.47 12.75 -5.45
C LEU A 455 18.31 11.79 -5.77
N GLY A 456 18.25 10.64 -5.11
CA GLY A 456 17.12 9.69 -5.26
C GLY A 456 15.77 10.31 -4.95
N ILE A 457 15.68 11.05 -3.83
CA ILE A 457 14.47 11.77 -3.44
C ILE A 457 14.09 12.82 -4.49
N ILE A 458 15.05 13.64 -4.92
CA ILE A 458 14.84 14.70 -5.92
C ILE A 458 14.33 14.11 -7.24
N VAL A 459 14.97 13.05 -7.73
CA VAL A 459 14.55 12.37 -8.96
C VAL A 459 13.15 11.77 -8.82
N ALA A 460 12.83 11.13 -7.69
CA ALA A 460 11.49 10.63 -7.42
C ALA A 460 10.42 11.73 -7.51
N LEU A 461 10.69 12.89 -6.88
CA LEU A 461 9.77 14.03 -6.92
C LEU A 461 9.62 14.61 -8.34
N ILE A 462 10.71 14.75 -9.08
CA ILE A 462 10.70 15.25 -10.48
C ILE A 462 9.90 14.29 -11.37
N VAL A 463 10.18 12.99 -11.30
CA VAL A 463 9.45 11.97 -12.08
C VAL A 463 7.97 11.97 -11.69
N GLY A 464 7.64 12.05 -10.40
CA GLY A 464 6.27 12.15 -9.91
C GLY A 464 5.54 13.36 -10.49
N LEU A 465 6.13 14.55 -10.43
CA LEU A 465 5.58 15.80 -10.99
C LEU A 465 5.39 15.72 -12.51
N ILE A 466 6.36 15.17 -13.24
CA ILE A 466 6.25 15.02 -14.71
C ILE A 466 5.11 14.07 -15.04
N MET A 467 5.05 12.90 -14.39
CA MET A 467 4.03 11.89 -14.67
C MET A 467 2.62 12.37 -14.30
N GLN A 468 2.49 13.10 -13.19
CA GLN A 468 1.23 13.72 -12.79
C GLN A 468 0.72 14.72 -13.85
N LYS A 469 1.61 15.57 -14.38
CA LYS A 469 1.22 16.60 -15.36
C LYS A 469 0.98 16.05 -16.77
N THR A 470 1.58 14.92 -17.12
CA THR A 470 1.57 14.39 -18.51
C THR A 470 0.64 13.20 -18.66
N VAL A 471 0.93 12.08 -18.02
CA VAL A 471 0.30 10.78 -18.25
C VAL A 471 -0.82 10.50 -17.25
N MET A 472 -0.60 10.85 -15.97
CA MET A 472 -1.52 10.54 -14.86
C MET A 472 -2.24 11.78 -14.36
N LYS A 473 -2.94 12.49 -15.28
CA LYS A 473 -3.72 13.68 -14.95
C LYS A 473 -4.92 13.31 -14.08
N GLY A 474 -5.30 14.19 -13.16
CA GLY A 474 -6.46 14.05 -12.28
C GLY A 474 -6.26 14.81 -10.98
N GLU A 475 -7.32 15.07 -10.25
CA GLU A 475 -7.29 15.68 -8.94
C GLU A 475 -6.87 14.64 -7.88
N SER A 476 -6.18 15.08 -6.84
CA SER A 476 -5.95 14.26 -5.65
C SER A 476 -7.26 14.11 -4.89
N SER A 477 -7.51 12.96 -4.29
CA SER A 477 -8.68 12.80 -3.44
C SER A 477 -8.60 13.77 -2.26
N SER A 478 -9.66 14.54 -2.04
CA SER A 478 -9.80 15.40 -0.85
C SER A 478 -10.29 14.57 0.35
N PHE A 479 -9.48 13.61 0.78
CA PHE A 479 -9.85 12.72 1.87
C PHE A 479 -9.29 13.24 3.21
N VAL A 480 -10.12 13.21 4.25
CA VAL A 480 -9.70 13.55 5.60
C VAL A 480 -8.95 12.36 6.21
N ILE A 481 -7.66 12.54 6.49
CA ILE A 481 -6.85 11.50 7.14
C ILE A 481 -7.31 11.35 8.59
N GLU A 482 -7.76 10.17 8.93
CA GLU A 482 -8.14 9.86 10.31
C GLU A 482 -6.94 9.47 11.14
N MET A 483 -6.94 9.97 12.35
CA MET A 483 -6.00 9.60 13.39
C MET A 483 -6.71 8.66 14.39
N PRO A 484 -6.61 7.32 14.17
CA PRO A 484 -7.17 6.38 15.13
C PRO A 484 -6.50 6.57 16.49
N PRO A 485 -7.19 6.30 17.63
CA PRO A 485 -6.56 6.39 18.94
C PRO A 485 -5.34 5.47 19.02
N TYR A 486 -4.33 5.86 19.81
CA TYR A 486 -3.18 4.98 20.03
C TYR A 486 -3.63 3.71 20.73
N ARG A 487 -3.18 2.58 20.19
CA ARG A 487 -3.45 1.25 20.75
C ARG A 487 -2.13 0.51 20.95
N ILE A 488 -2.06 -0.28 22.01
CA ILE A 488 -0.93 -1.20 22.20
C ILE A 488 -1.17 -2.41 21.30
N PRO A 489 -0.29 -2.69 20.32
CA PRO A 489 -0.44 -3.83 19.44
C PRO A 489 -0.44 -5.15 20.21
N THR A 490 -1.25 -6.12 19.78
CA THR A 490 -1.23 -7.45 20.38
C THR A 490 -0.05 -8.24 19.83
N ILE A 491 0.77 -8.80 20.69
CA ILE A 491 1.98 -9.58 20.30
C ILE A 491 1.61 -10.69 19.30
N LYS A 492 0.51 -11.40 19.55
CA LYS A 492 0.03 -12.46 18.66
C LYS A 492 -0.32 -11.93 17.26
N GLY A 493 -1.01 -10.78 17.18
CA GLY A 493 -1.39 -10.14 15.90
C GLY A 493 -0.16 -9.73 15.11
N VAL A 494 0.79 -9.06 15.75
CA VAL A 494 2.05 -8.59 15.14
C VAL A 494 2.87 -9.75 14.59
N ILE A 495 3.05 -10.83 15.38
CA ILE A 495 3.80 -12.02 14.93
C ILE A 495 3.09 -12.71 13.77
N LEU A 496 1.77 -12.88 13.85
CA LEU A 496 0.99 -13.50 12.77
C LEU A 496 1.11 -12.72 11.48
N HIS A 497 0.97 -11.40 11.54
CA HIS A 497 1.12 -10.49 10.40
C HIS A 497 2.53 -10.58 9.78
N ALA A 498 3.58 -10.57 10.60
CA ALA A 498 4.96 -10.69 10.13
C ALA A 498 5.23 -12.05 9.45
N VAL A 499 4.77 -13.15 10.05
CA VAL A 499 4.93 -14.51 9.49
C VAL A 499 4.15 -14.71 8.20
N GLU A 500 2.92 -14.20 8.13
CA GLU A 500 2.08 -14.28 6.92
C GLU A 500 2.72 -13.54 5.75
N HIS A 501 3.15 -12.28 5.96
CA HIS A 501 3.80 -11.48 4.93
C HIS A 501 5.19 -12.01 4.56
N GLY A 502 5.97 -12.48 5.54
CA GLY A 502 7.25 -13.15 5.31
C GLY A 502 7.10 -14.46 4.53
N GLY A 503 6.09 -15.26 4.84
CA GLY A 503 5.76 -16.49 4.11
C GLY A 503 5.32 -16.22 2.67
N LEU A 504 4.51 -15.18 2.45
CA LEU A 504 4.14 -14.72 1.11
C LEU A 504 5.35 -14.23 0.32
N PHE A 505 6.28 -13.52 0.97
CA PHE A 505 7.54 -13.12 0.33
C PHE A 505 8.37 -14.33 -0.07
N LEU A 506 8.63 -15.26 0.85
CA LEU A 506 9.46 -16.45 0.60
C LEU A 506 8.90 -17.28 -0.56
N ARG A 507 7.58 -17.51 -0.58
CA ARG A 507 6.92 -18.24 -1.67
C ARG A 507 7.01 -17.50 -3.01
N LYS A 508 6.77 -16.19 -3.03
CA LYS A 508 6.79 -15.39 -4.27
C LYS A 508 8.22 -15.14 -4.75
N ALA A 509 9.12 -14.74 -3.86
CA ALA A 509 10.51 -14.46 -4.20
C ALA A 509 11.25 -15.74 -4.59
N GLY A 510 11.06 -16.83 -3.84
CA GLY A 510 11.68 -18.12 -4.13
C GLY A 510 11.31 -18.67 -5.51
N LEU A 511 10.02 -18.63 -5.89
CA LEU A 511 9.55 -19.10 -7.21
C LEU A 511 10.11 -18.30 -8.39
N ILE A 512 10.67 -17.12 -8.15
CA ILE A 512 11.09 -16.20 -9.21
C ILE A 512 12.60 -15.97 -9.18
N ILE A 513 13.16 -15.71 -8.01
CA ILE A 513 14.60 -15.45 -7.86
C ILE A 513 15.38 -16.72 -8.16
N PHE A 514 14.96 -17.85 -7.65
CA PHE A 514 15.67 -19.12 -7.85
C PHE A 514 15.83 -19.50 -9.33
N PRO A 515 14.77 -19.55 -10.19
CA PRO A 515 14.96 -19.81 -11.63
C PRO A 515 15.80 -18.74 -12.34
N ALA A 516 15.72 -17.48 -11.88
CA ALA A 516 16.51 -16.41 -12.46
C ALA A 516 18.00 -16.54 -12.12
N VAL A 517 18.35 -16.95 -10.90
CA VAL A 517 19.73 -17.28 -10.50
C VAL A 517 20.26 -18.45 -11.33
N LEU A 518 19.46 -19.51 -11.50
CA LEU A 518 19.83 -20.65 -12.36
C LEU A 518 20.07 -20.23 -13.82
N LEU A 519 19.23 -19.34 -14.35
CA LEU A 519 19.41 -18.82 -15.71
C LEU A 519 20.74 -18.05 -15.85
N ILE A 520 21.05 -17.21 -14.86
CA ILE A 520 22.32 -16.46 -14.88
C ILE A 520 23.50 -17.37 -14.70
N TRP A 521 23.42 -18.34 -13.78
CA TRP A 521 24.46 -19.36 -13.65
C TRP A 521 24.72 -20.04 -15.00
N LEU A 522 23.66 -20.42 -15.72
CA LEU A 522 23.76 -21.03 -17.04
C LEU A 522 24.44 -20.10 -18.05
N LEU A 523 24.07 -18.80 -18.08
CA LEU A 523 24.67 -17.82 -18.98
C LEU A 523 26.13 -17.48 -18.61
N ALA A 524 26.49 -17.61 -17.35
CA ALA A 524 27.84 -17.36 -16.86
C ALA A 524 28.80 -18.56 -17.07
N THR A 525 28.24 -19.79 -17.24
CA THR A 525 29.01 -21.03 -17.42
C THR A 525 29.12 -21.47 -18.87
N LEU A 526 28.27 -20.98 -19.76
CA LEU A 526 28.30 -21.32 -21.19
C LEU A 526 29.12 -20.29 -21.99
N PRO A 527 29.85 -20.77 -23.08
CA PRO A 527 30.01 -22.14 -23.55
C PRO A 527 30.87 -22.99 -22.58
N TYR A 528 30.67 -24.31 -22.64
CA TYR A 528 31.37 -25.24 -21.75
C TYR A 528 32.91 -25.13 -21.82
N GLY A 529 33.55 -25.10 -20.66
CA GLY A 529 35.00 -25.00 -20.53
C GLY A 529 35.53 -23.57 -20.34
N VAL A 530 34.66 -22.60 -20.23
CA VAL A 530 35.01 -21.20 -19.95
C VAL A 530 34.92 -20.95 -18.44
N GLU A 531 35.79 -20.11 -17.93
CA GLU A 531 35.74 -19.69 -16.52
C GLU A 531 34.45 -18.93 -16.22
N TYR A 532 33.84 -19.22 -15.05
CA TYR A 532 32.56 -18.65 -14.63
C TYR A 532 32.58 -17.11 -14.70
N GLY A 533 31.66 -16.55 -15.46
CA GLY A 533 31.50 -15.10 -15.59
C GLY A 533 32.59 -14.38 -16.42
N SER A 534 33.54 -15.10 -17.02
CA SER A 534 34.59 -14.50 -17.86
C SER A 534 34.03 -13.79 -19.10
N SER A 535 34.87 -12.99 -19.77
CA SER A 535 34.54 -12.31 -21.04
C SER A 535 34.12 -13.27 -22.15
N GLU A 536 34.56 -14.53 -22.10
CA GLU A 536 34.22 -15.59 -23.07
C GLU A 536 32.89 -16.28 -22.77
N SER A 537 32.31 -16.06 -21.58
CA SER A 537 30.97 -16.55 -21.24
C SER A 537 29.88 -15.76 -22.00
N ILE A 538 28.67 -16.38 -22.14
CA ILE A 538 27.54 -15.68 -22.79
C ILE A 538 27.23 -14.36 -22.09
N ILE A 539 27.29 -14.33 -20.75
CA ILE A 539 27.02 -13.08 -20.00
C ILE A 539 28.14 -12.06 -20.20
N GLY A 540 29.40 -12.49 -20.34
CA GLY A 540 30.52 -11.65 -20.70
C GLY A 540 30.38 -11.04 -22.09
N MET A 541 30.04 -11.84 -23.11
CA MET A 541 29.75 -11.35 -24.46
C MET A 541 28.58 -10.36 -24.51
N ILE A 542 27.53 -10.59 -23.73
CA ILE A 542 26.43 -9.62 -23.57
C ILE A 542 26.95 -8.33 -22.92
N GLY A 543 27.80 -8.43 -21.91
CA GLY A 543 28.44 -7.30 -21.25
C GLY A 543 29.27 -6.47 -22.22
N GLU A 544 30.10 -7.11 -23.04
CA GLU A 544 30.92 -6.45 -24.07
C GLU A 544 30.06 -5.74 -25.12
N ALA A 545 28.97 -6.36 -25.56
CA ALA A 545 28.03 -5.76 -26.51
C ALA A 545 27.29 -4.53 -25.95
N ILE A 546 27.04 -4.51 -24.64
CA ILE A 546 26.28 -3.43 -23.97
C ILE A 546 27.20 -2.33 -23.39
N ALA A 547 28.45 -2.65 -23.06
CA ALA A 547 29.41 -1.73 -22.46
C ALA A 547 29.51 -0.35 -23.17
N PRO A 548 29.49 -0.26 -24.52
CA PRO A 548 29.54 1.03 -25.22
C PRO A 548 28.37 1.97 -24.86
N ILE A 549 27.22 1.44 -24.46
CA ILE A 549 26.06 2.27 -24.03
C ILE A 549 26.40 3.05 -22.78
N PHE A 550 27.28 2.54 -21.93
CA PHE A 550 27.69 3.15 -20.67
C PHE A 550 28.97 4.02 -20.80
N ALA A 551 29.61 4.02 -21.94
CA ALA A 551 30.81 4.87 -22.19
C ALA A 551 30.53 6.36 -21.92
N PRO A 552 29.38 6.97 -22.33
CA PRO A 552 29.08 8.36 -22.00
C PRO A 552 28.91 8.64 -20.50
N LEU A 553 28.75 7.61 -19.68
CA LEU A 553 28.60 7.68 -18.23
C LEU A 553 29.94 7.54 -17.49
N GLY A 554 31.05 7.29 -18.25
CA GLY A 554 32.40 7.19 -17.71
C GLY A 554 32.81 5.80 -17.21
N TRP A 555 31.99 4.75 -17.44
CA TRP A 555 32.27 3.38 -17.00
C TRP A 555 31.86 2.32 -18.03
N GLY A 556 32.10 2.58 -19.30
CA GLY A 556 31.79 1.70 -20.42
C GLY A 556 32.72 0.49 -20.55
N ILE A 557 32.91 -0.29 -19.48
CA ILE A 557 33.72 -1.52 -19.45
C ILE A 557 32.83 -2.74 -19.32
N PRO A 558 33.19 -3.90 -19.94
CA PRO A 558 32.38 -5.10 -19.90
C PRO A 558 32.03 -5.57 -18.48
N GLU A 559 33.00 -5.54 -17.57
CA GLU A 559 32.86 -5.99 -16.19
C GLU A 559 31.77 -5.18 -15.45
N ALA A 560 31.76 -3.85 -15.62
CA ALA A 560 30.73 -3.00 -15.01
C ALA A 560 29.35 -3.24 -15.63
N ALA A 561 29.30 -3.45 -16.95
CA ALA A 561 28.05 -3.75 -17.64
C ALA A 561 27.45 -5.09 -17.17
N VAL A 562 28.27 -6.14 -17.04
CA VAL A 562 27.87 -7.45 -16.49
C VAL A 562 27.40 -7.30 -15.05
N ALA A 563 28.15 -6.60 -14.18
CA ALA A 563 27.79 -6.41 -12.79
C ALA A 563 26.44 -5.70 -12.64
N VAL A 564 26.14 -4.69 -13.48
CA VAL A 564 24.84 -4.02 -13.50
C VAL A 564 23.72 -4.95 -13.94
N ILE A 565 23.95 -5.86 -14.90
CA ILE A 565 22.98 -6.87 -15.32
C ILE A 565 22.72 -7.85 -14.17
N MET A 566 23.77 -8.36 -13.52
CA MET A 566 23.65 -9.24 -12.34
C MET A 566 22.86 -8.55 -11.23
N GLY A 567 23.09 -7.27 -11.01
CA GLY A 567 22.35 -6.45 -10.06
C GLY A 567 20.85 -6.27 -10.38
N LEU A 568 20.34 -6.75 -11.51
CA LEU A 568 18.90 -6.83 -11.77
C LEU A 568 18.23 -7.92 -10.95
N LEU A 569 18.92 -8.99 -10.60
CA LEU A 569 18.40 -10.03 -9.71
C LEU A 569 18.33 -9.53 -8.27
N ALA A 570 19.48 -9.17 -7.75
CA ALA A 570 19.66 -8.66 -6.41
C ALA A 570 20.77 -7.59 -6.44
N LYS A 571 20.58 -6.48 -5.75
CA LYS A 571 21.47 -5.30 -5.91
C LYS A 571 22.85 -5.50 -5.31
N GLU A 572 22.97 -6.29 -4.27
CA GLU A 572 24.22 -6.69 -3.62
C GLU A 572 25.11 -7.53 -4.52
N THR A 573 24.54 -8.28 -5.47
CA THR A 573 25.34 -9.10 -6.41
C THR A 573 26.24 -8.26 -7.31
N VAL A 574 26.03 -6.95 -7.41
CA VAL A 574 26.92 -6.05 -8.15
C VAL A 574 28.35 -6.12 -7.60
N VAL A 575 28.53 -6.10 -6.26
CA VAL A 575 29.85 -6.16 -5.61
C VAL A 575 30.50 -7.52 -5.85
N ALA A 576 29.76 -8.60 -5.57
CA ALA A 576 30.26 -9.96 -5.76
C ALA A 576 30.64 -10.22 -7.23
N SER A 577 29.83 -9.74 -8.19
CA SER A 577 30.14 -9.87 -9.62
C SER A 577 31.40 -9.09 -10.02
N LEU A 578 31.58 -7.87 -9.52
CA LEU A 578 32.80 -7.11 -9.76
C LEU A 578 34.02 -7.85 -9.19
N GLY A 579 33.93 -8.39 -7.95
CA GLY A 579 35.00 -9.18 -7.35
C GLY A 579 35.40 -10.38 -8.20
N THR A 580 34.41 -11.15 -8.66
CA THR A 580 34.63 -12.32 -9.54
C THR A 580 35.24 -11.92 -10.88
N LEU A 581 34.70 -10.88 -11.55
CA LEU A 581 35.16 -10.45 -12.86
C LEU A 581 36.57 -9.83 -12.85
N PHE A 582 36.96 -9.21 -11.75
CA PHE A 582 38.34 -8.69 -11.56
C PHE A 582 39.28 -9.75 -10.94
N GLY A 583 38.77 -10.95 -10.59
CA GLY A 583 39.56 -12.04 -10.01
C GLY A 583 40.15 -11.73 -8.63
N VAL A 584 39.46 -10.87 -7.84
CA VAL A 584 39.93 -10.43 -6.52
C VAL A 584 38.83 -10.64 -5.47
N GLY A 585 39.25 -10.91 -4.22
CA GLY A 585 38.33 -10.96 -3.08
C GLY A 585 37.78 -9.56 -2.75
N GLU A 586 36.68 -9.51 -2.01
CA GLU A 586 35.99 -8.25 -1.65
C GLU A 586 36.93 -7.24 -0.94
N GLU A 587 37.86 -7.72 -0.12
CA GLU A 587 38.82 -6.89 0.60
C GLU A 587 39.76 -6.09 -0.33
N MET A 588 40.17 -6.69 -1.44
CA MET A 588 41.10 -6.07 -2.41
C MET A 588 40.37 -5.37 -3.58
N LEU A 589 39.05 -5.57 -3.68
CA LEU A 589 38.27 -5.04 -4.78
C LEU A 589 38.31 -3.49 -4.85
N GLY A 590 38.27 -2.81 -3.70
CA GLY A 590 38.36 -1.36 -3.62
C GLY A 590 39.65 -0.83 -4.24
N GLU A 591 40.79 -1.44 -3.95
CA GLU A 591 42.10 -1.04 -4.52
C GLU A 591 42.19 -1.32 -6.02
N THR A 592 41.61 -2.42 -6.47
CA THR A 592 41.58 -2.76 -7.90
C THR A 592 40.71 -1.79 -8.69
N LEU A 593 39.56 -1.40 -8.17
CA LEU A 593 38.64 -0.47 -8.82
C LEU A 593 39.24 0.93 -9.00
N VAL A 594 40.08 1.40 -8.07
CA VAL A 594 40.78 2.70 -8.18
C VAL A 594 41.68 2.79 -9.42
N ASN A 595 42.17 1.65 -9.90
CA ASN A 595 42.99 1.62 -11.13
C ASN A 595 42.16 1.68 -12.43
N VAL A 596 40.86 1.42 -12.33
CA VAL A 596 39.94 1.31 -13.49
C VAL A 596 39.00 2.49 -13.58
N PHE A 597 38.52 2.99 -12.44
CA PHE A 597 37.55 4.08 -12.37
C PHE A 597 38.18 5.36 -11.83
N THR A 598 37.65 6.51 -12.27
CA THR A 598 37.90 7.79 -11.61
C THR A 598 36.86 8.04 -10.51
N PRO A 599 37.10 8.91 -9.53
CA PRO A 599 36.09 9.26 -8.52
C PRO A 599 34.75 9.71 -9.13
N LEU A 600 34.79 10.41 -10.26
CA LEU A 600 33.60 10.88 -10.97
C LEU A 600 32.86 9.73 -11.66
N SER A 601 33.57 8.79 -12.29
CA SER A 601 32.98 7.62 -12.92
C SER A 601 32.37 6.67 -11.88
N ALA A 602 33.04 6.50 -10.73
CA ALA A 602 32.50 5.74 -9.59
C ALA A 602 31.19 6.39 -9.03
N TYR A 603 31.18 7.73 -8.91
CA TYR A 603 29.96 8.45 -8.50
C TYR A 603 28.84 8.30 -9.54
N SER A 604 29.14 8.38 -10.83
CA SER A 604 28.16 8.14 -11.91
C SER A 604 27.61 6.72 -11.89
N LEU A 605 28.44 5.71 -11.63
CA LEU A 605 28.01 4.32 -11.46
C LEU A 605 27.06 4.18 -10.25
N MET A 606 27.39 4.81 -9.11
CA MET A 606 26.49 4.81 -7.94
C MET A 606 25.14 5.45 -8.26
N VAL A 607 25.11 6.56 -8.99
CA VAL A 607 23.87 7.22 -9.44
C VAL A 607 23.07 6.30 -10.36
N PHE A 608 23.71 5.60 -11.28
CA PHE A 608 23.04 4.64 -12.14
C PHE A 608 22.45 3.49 -11.31
N VAL A 609 23.23 2.89 -10.41
CA VAL A 609 22.78 1.82 -9.50
C VAL A 609 21.63 2.28 -8.59
N LEU A 610 21.60 3.55 -8.22
CA LEU A 610 20.50 4.15 -7.47
C LEU A 610 19.20 4.17 -8.28
N LEU A 611 19.23 4.61 -9.53
CA LEU A 611 18.04 5.02 -10.28
C LEU A 611 17.49 3.96 -11.23
N TYR A 612 18.33 3.01 -11.72
CA TYR A 612 17.87 2.01 -12.68
C TYR A 612 16.85 1.03 -12.04
N MET A 613 16.21 0.23 -12.88
CA MET A 613 15.11 -0.64 -12.45
C MET A 613 15.48 -1.42 -11.18
N PRO A 614 14.52 -1.62 -10.27
CA PRO A 614 14.74 -2.34 -9.02
C PRO A 614 15.00 -3.83 -9.27
N CYS A 615 15.28 -4.59 -8.20
CA CYS A 615 15.44 -6.03 -8.28
C CYS A 615 14.19 -6.71 -8.86
N LEU A 616 14.37 -7.91 -9.41
CA LEU A 616 13.31 -8.65 -10.06
C LEU A 616 12.09 -8.88 -9.16
N ALA A 617 12.31 -9.14 -7.86
CA ALA A 617 11.23 -9.28 -6.87
C ALA A 617 10.36 -8.03 -6.78
N ALA A 618 10.97 -6.84 -6.74
CA ALA A 618 10.22 -5.58 -6.71
C ALA A 618 9.47 -5.33 -8.03
N MET A 619 10.08 -5.64 -9.19
CA MET A 619 9.41 -5.51 -10.49
C MET A 619 8.17 -6.38 -10.62
N LEU A 620 8.24 -7.60 -10.10
CA LEU A 620 7.09 -8.51 -10.10
C LEU A 620 6.01 -8.07 -9.11
N THR A 621 6.41 -7.48 -7.99
CA THR A 621 5.45 -6.85 -7.07
C THR A 621 4.77 -5.64 -7.75
N ILE A 622 5.50 -4.80 -8.47
CA ILE A 622 4.92 -3.71 -9.29
C ILE A 622 3.90 -4.26 -10.29
N LYS A 623 4.24 -5.35 -10.99
CA LYS A 623 3.30 -6.03 -11.91
C LYS A 623 2.04 -6.51 -11.20
N GLN A 624 2.16 -7.09 -10.00
CA GLN A 624 1.02 -7.62 -9.22
C GLN A 624 0.11 -6.51 -8.72
N GLU A 625 0.69 -5.37 -8.30
CA GLU A 625 -0.08 -4.23 -7.78
C GLU A 625 -0.66 -3.33 -8.88
N THR A 626 -0.20 -3.49 -10.13
CA THR A 626 -0.65 -2.66 -11.26
C THR A 626 -1.01 -3.52 -12.47
N SER A 627 -0.12 -3.61 -13.45
CA SER A 627 -0.28 -4.45 -14.63
C SER A 627 1.07 -4.74 -15.29
N TRP A 628 1.14 -5.75 -16.17
CA TRP A 628 2.36 -6.04 -16.92
C TRP A 628 2.81 -4.87 -17.80
N ARG A 629 1.85 -4.20 -18.47
CA ARG A 629 2.12 -3.02 -19.32
C ARG A 629 2.72 -1.87 -18.51
N PHE A 630 2.18 -1.63 -17.33
CA PHE A 630 2.69 -0.58 -16.44
C PHE A 630 4.08 -0.93 -15.91
N ALA A 631 4.30 -2.16 -15.45
CA ALA A 631 5.58 -2.60 -14.91
C ALA A 631 6.72 -2.51 -15.96
N THR A 632 6.47 -2.96 -17.19
CA THR A 632 7.46 -2.83 -18.28
C THR A 632 7.73 -1.37 -18.66
N GLY A 633 6.68 -0.54 -18.75
CA GLY A 633 6.84 0.90 -19.00
C GLY A 633 7.63 1.60 -17.88
N ALA A 634 7.37 1.25 -16.62
CA ALA A 634 8.10 1.76 -15.47
C ALA A 634 9.58 1.32 -15.50
N ALA A 635 9.88 0.06 -15.83
CA ALA A 635 11.26 -0.43 -15.97
C ALA A 635 12.05 0.35 -17.02
N VAL A 636 11.46 0.54 -18.20
CA VAL A 636 12.09 1.33 -19.29
C VAL A 636 12.31 2.78 -18.85
N LEU A 637 11.30 3.41 -18.25
CA LEU A 637 11.42 4.77 -17.74
C LEU A 637 12.55 4.90 -16.71
N MET A 638 12.64 3.97 -15.75
CA MET A 638 13.68 3.97 -14.74
C MET A 638 15.08 3.82 -15.35
N CYS A 639 15.26 2.92 -16.33
CA CYS A 639 16.54 2.77 -17.05
C CYS A 639 16.91 4.03 -17.83
N VAL A 640 15.96 4.66 -18.51
CA VAL A 640 16.19 5.91 -19.24
C VAL A 640 16.56 7.05 -18.28
N VAL A 641 15.80 7.20 -17.18
CA VAL A 641 16.10 8.23 -16.16
C VAL A 641 17.48 7.99 -15.54
N ALA A 642 17.80 6.73 -15.21
CA ALA A 642 19.12 6.39 -14.67
C ALA A 642 20.25 6.77 -15.63
N TRP A 643 20.09 6.42 -16.91
CA TRP A 643 21.07 6.74 -17.94
C TRP A 643 21.25 8.25 -18.13
N VAL A 644 20.13 8.98 -18.26
CA VAL A 644 20.15 10.44 -18.47
C VAL A 644 20.77 11.16 -17.28
N VAL A 645 20.35 10.82 -16.05
CA VAL A 645 20.86 11.49 -14.84
C VAL A 645 22.35 11.18 -14.63
N SER A 646 22.76 9.90 -14.80
CA SER A 646 24.19 9.52 -14.70
C SER A 646 25.04 10.21 -15.77
N CYS A 647 24.53 10.33 -17.00
CA CYS A 647 25.21 11.06 -18.08
C CYS A 647 25.36 12.55 -17.73
N ILE A 648 24.32 13.20 -17.24
CA ILE A 648 24.37 14.60 -16.79
C ILE A 648 25.40 14.76 -15.68
N VAL A 649 25.43 13.87 -14.71
CA VAL A 649 26.38 13.90 -13.59
C VAL A 649 27.82 13.74 -14.08
N TYR A 650 28.06 12.74 -14.93
CA TYR A 650 29.42 12.50 -15.44
C TYR A 650 29.90 13.62 -16.37
N GLN A 651 29.13 13.93 -17.42
CA GLN A 651 29.52 14.97 -18.40
C GLN A 651 29.56 16.35 -17.75
N GLY A 652 28.61 16.65 -16.84
CA GLY A 652 28.64 17.89 -16.06
C GLY A 652 29.86 17.98 -15.15
N GLY A 653 30.26 16.89 -14.51
CA GLY A 653 31.47 16.82 -13.69
C GLY A 653 32.76 17.03 -14.51
N VAL A 654 32.84 16.41 -15.70
CA VAL A 654 33.97 16.62 -16.64
C VAL A 654 34.06 18.08 -17.06
N LEU A 655 32.94 18.73 -17.41
CA LEU A 655 32.92 20.15 -17.77
C LEU A 655 33.33 21.08 -16.63
N LEU A 656 33.08 20.68 -15.38
CA LEU A 656 33.49 21.43 -14.17
C LEU A 656 34.93 21.13 -13.72
N GLY A 657 35.63 20.22 -14.42
CA GLY A 657 37.03 19.90 -14.13
C GLY A 657 37.24 18.84 -13.03
N PHE A 658 36.22 18.01 -12.74
CA PHE A 658 36.30 16.90 -11.79
C PHE A 658 36.63 15.55 -12.47
N GLY A 659 36.90 15.52 -13.78
CA GLY A 659 37.16 14.31 -14.56
C GLY A 659 38.56 13.75 -14.44
#